data_426eaaf02b41a16b7fb6e112177c377f
#
_entry.id   426eaaf02b41a16b7fb6e112177c377f
#
_cell.length_a   1.000
_cell.length_b   1.000
_cell.length_c   1.000
_cell.angle_alpha   90.00
_cell.angle_beta   90.00
_cell.angle_gamma   90.00
#
_symmetry.space_group_name_H-M   'P 1'
#
loop_
_entity.id
_entity.type
_entity.pdbx_description
1 polymer ?
#
loop_
_entity_poly.entity_id
_entity_poly.type
_entity_poly.pdbx_seq_one_letter_code
_entity_poly.pdbx_strand_id
1 'polypeptide(L)'
;MNVFKKTALLLTGMALSTSICLAREVRQTEQGIRCTTQDMDVSIEFYSPGIVRVYKTPAGKPYEKQSLVVTKTPEQTPVTFLKSEDGCISLRSSRLAVILNTATGGISFRTADGKPLLEDKDYGTSFTPKQDAGKASYQVRSAFRLEKDEPVYGIGQVMDGRFSRRNSMYHLQNENMFTYSPYFMSPVKGYAVYWDNYSISDFMDSPQELAFQGLGQCADYYFMYGGTPDGIISQVRNLTGHAPMLPLWAYGFFQSKERYHTQDEHLGVLKKYRDLQIPIDCVIQDWRYWAEYHKTDSAWNSHSFDPERFPEPWKWADEIHRLNGKLMIVAWPGFGPRTEQYRELKSKGMLVDFDTWPPRSGAKPYDVFHPEARDIYWKYLDKGIFGYIGNDGWWLDSTEPDHINRKERDYDQPTRLGSYRSVKNAYSLMHNMGIATHQKAVNKDKRVVILTRSGFIGQQRYGSNTWSGDVQSTWDMLEKHIPAALNYTMMGIPNWNSDIGGFFAGRWGKGGGTKNPRYQELYVRWMQFGTFCPMMRSHGTDLPREIWQFGERGTWCFDAQEKMIKLRYRLLPYIYSTSWNVSANDGTFMRPLFMDFTADKKVYGIGNEYLFGRSLLVAPVTRPDVKQWAVYLPQGAAWWDFWNNEKVEGGQTVNRPVSKDILL
;
A
#
# COMPACT_ATOMS: atom_id res chain seq x y z
N MET A 1 36.94 -81.35 -44.35
CA MET A 1 36.93 -79.96 -44.68
C MET A 1 35.86 -79.28 -43.79
N ASN A 2 36.25 -78.90 -42.58
CA ASN A 2 35.33 -78.36 -41.54
C ASN A 2 35.71 -76.95 -41.24
N VAL A 3 34.73 -76.05 -41.38
CA VAL A 3 34.84 -74.68 -41.05
C VAL A 3 34.18 -74.47 -39.67
N PHE A 4 34.96 -74.09 -38.65
CA PHE A 4 34.46 -73.71 -37.34
C PHE A 4 34.04 -72.26 -37.36
N LYS A 5 32.74 -71.94 -37.02
CA LYS A 5 32.26 -70.66 -36.72
C LYS A 5 32.44 -70.39 -35.19
N LYS A 6 33.19 -69.34 -34.83
CA LYS A 6 33.25 -68.81 -33.49
C LYS A 6 32.14 -67.74 -33.33
N THR A 7 31.23 -68.02 -32.43
CA THR A 7 30.22 -67.03 -32.01
C THR A 7 30.81 -66.28 -30.82
N ALA A 8 30.98 -64.95 -30.98
CA ALA A 8 31.35 -64.04 -29.88
C ALA A 8 30.10 -63.55 -29.23
N LEU A 9 29.94 -63.82 -27.93
CA LEU A 9 28.89 -63.26 -27.08
C LEU A 9 29.32 -61.88 -26.62
N LEU A 10 28.64 -60.79 -27.08
CA LEU A 10 28.77 -59.44 -26.54
C LEU A 10 27.87 -59.34 -25.32
N LEU A 11 28.45 -59.26 -24.12
CA LEU A 11 27.79 -58.83 -22.90
C LEU A 11 27.77 -57.30 -22.88
N THR A 12 26.63 -56.69 -23.22
CA THR A 12 26.37 -55.30 -22.95
C THR A 12 26.02 -55.15 -21.47
N GLY A 13 26.99 -54.73 -20.68
CA GLY A 13 26.77 -54.27 -19.29
C GLY A 13 26.01 -52.96 -19.30
N MET A 14 24.71 -52.97 -18.99
CA MET A 14 23.97 -51.78 -18.57
C MET A 14 24.50 -51.36 -17.22
N ALA A 15 25.36 -50.33 -17.19
CA ALA A 15 25.67 -49.62 -15.97
C ALA A 15 24.43 -48.81 -15.57
N LEU A 16 23.64 -49.32 -14.63
CA LEU A 16 22.70 -48.50 -13.88
C LEU A 16 23.53 -47.48 -13.08
N SER A 17 23.65 -46.28 -13.60
CA SER A 17 24.08 -45.12 -12.80
C SER A 17 22.98 -44.79 -11.80
N THR A 18 22.99 -45.41 -10.65
CA THR A 18 22.31 -44.94 -9.47
C THR A 18 22.98 -43.62 -9.10
N SER A 19 22.41 -42.51 -9.56
CA SER A 19 22.72 -41.19 -9.01
C SER A 19 22.31 -41.20 -7.56
N ILE A 20 23.22 -41.57 -6.68
CA ILE A 20 23.10 -41.34 -5.26
C ILE A 20 23.05 -39.81 -5.12
N CYS A 21 21.86 -39.27 -4.91
CA CYS A 21 21.65 -37.90 -4.55
C CYS A 21 22.24 -37.69 -3.14
N LEU A 22 23.55 -37.46 -3.10
CA LEU A 22 24.23 -37.05 -1.87
C LEU A 22 23.58 -35.74 -1.45
N ALA A 23 22.74 -35.80 -0.43
CA ALA A 23 22.29 -34.61 0.27
C ALA A 23 23.55 -33.82 0.70
N ARG A 24 23.81 -32.70 0.00
CA ARG A 24 24.91 -31.80 0.37
C ARG A 24 24.69 -31.33 1.80
N GLU A 25 25.78 -31.02 2.48
CA GLU A 25 25.87 -30.72 3.88
C GLU A 25 24.75 -29.76 4.36
N VAL A 26 23.92 -30.27 5.27
CA VAL A 26 22.91 -29.43 5.97
C VAL A 26 23.58 -28.85 7.20
N ARG A 27 23.69 -27.55 7.23
CA ARG A 27 24.26 -26.80 8.35
C ARG A 27 23.15 -26.18 9.17
N GLN A 28 23.07 -26.57 10.44
CA GLN A 28 22.20 -25.90 11.40
C GLN A 28 22.79 -24.54 11.77
N THR A 29 21.92 -23.53 11.88
CA THR A 29 22.23 -22.17 12.38
C THR A 29 21.51 -21.95 13.72
N GLU A 30 21.75 -20.84 14.38
CA GLU A 30 21.06 -20.52 15.65
C GLU A 30 19.52 -20.50 15.52
N GLN A 31 19.02 -20.03 14.37
CA GLN A 31 17.58 -19.76 14.15
C GLN A 31 17.00 -20.63 13.02
N GLY A 32 17.75 -21.60 12.49
CA GLY A 32 17.26 -22.38 11.35
C GLY A 32 18.32 -23.27 10.71
N ILE A 33 18.33 -23.30 9.37
CA ILE A 33 19.25 -24.11 8.59
C ILE A 33 19.73 -23.40 7.31
N ARG A 34 20.88 -23.87 6.83
CA ARG A 34 21.35 -23.66 5.46
C ARG A 34 21.67 -25.02 4.81
N CYS A 35 21.28 -25.20 3.58
CA CYS A 35 21.66 -26.38 2.80
C CYS A 35 21.69 -26.06 1.31
N THR A 36 22.41 -26.89 0.55
CA THR A 36 22.37 -26.84 -0.91
C THR A 36 21.52 -28.02 -1.40
N THR A 37 20.49 -27.72 -2.15
CA THR A 37 19.74 -28.71 -2.96
C THR A 37 20.46 -28.95 -4.29
N GLN A 38 19.82 -29.61 -5.24
CA GLN A 38 20.46 -29.94 -6.52
C GLN A 38 20.93 -28.66 -7.27
N ASP A 39 20.17 -27.59 -7.26
CA ASP A 39 20.35 -26.39 -8.08
C ASP A 39 20.24 -25.09 -7.30
N MET A 40 19.98 -25.13 -5.99
CA MET A 40 19.77 -23.96 -5.15
C MET A 40 20.48 -24.07 -3.80
N ASP A 41 20.99 -22.95 -3.32
CA ASP A 41 21.33 -22.75 -1.92
C ASP A 41 20.09 -22.21 -1.19
N VAL A 42 19.66 -22.90 -0.12
CA VAL A 42 18.43 -22.62 0.63
C VAL A 42 18.78 -22.27 2.07
N SER A 43 18.26 -21.17 2.56
CA SER A 43 18.29 -20.78 3.99
C SER A 43 16.85 -20.64 4.51
N ILE A 44 16.56 -21.25 5.65
CA ILE A 44 15.31 -21.11 6.38
C ILE A 44 15.67 -20.56 7.76
N GLU A 45 15.11 -19.41 8.11
CA GLU A 45 15.45 -18.72 9.34
C GLU A 45 14.17 -18.22 10.07
N PHE A 46 14.02 -18.56 11.34
CA PHE A 46 12.95 -18.05 12.17
C PHE A 46 13.29 -16.64 12.67
N TYR A 47 12.43 -15.68 12.34
CA TYR A 47 12.49 -14.31 12.86
C TYR A 47 11.72 -14.16 14.18
N SER A 48 10.77 -15.08 14.42
CA SER A 48 10.02 -15.27 15.65
C SER A 48 9.33 -16.65 15.57
N PRO A 49 8.67 -17.14 16.63
CA PRO A 49 7.94 -18.41 16.55
C PRO A 49 6.91 -18.51 15.42
N GLY A 50 6.38 -17.38 14.93
CA GLY A 50 5.37 -17.32 13.87
C GLY A 50 5.84 -16.67 12.56
N ILE A 51 7.10 -16.23 12.45
CA ILE A 51 7.64 -15.59 11.25
C ILE A 51 8.87 -16.36 10.78
N VAL A 52 8.87 -16.78 9.52
CA VAL A 52 9.96 -17.54 8.90
C VAL A 52 10.39 -16.88 7.61
N ARG A 53 11.67 -16.57 7.47
CA ARG A 53 12.29 -16.19 6.20
C ARG A 53 12.74 -17.41 5.44
N VAL A 54 12.40 -17.47 4.17
CA VAL A 54 12.94 -18.42 3.20
C VAL A 54 13.74 -17.66 2.17
N TYR A 55 15.00 -17.99 2.07
CA TYR A 55 15.95 -17.34 1.17
C TYR A 55 16.60 -18.37 0.28
N LYS A 56 16.51 -18.18 -1.04
CA LYS A 56 17.05 -19.13 -2.03
C LYS A 56 17.85 -18.36 -3.08
N THR A 57 19.02 -18.91 -3.45
CA THR A 57 19.85 -18.43 -4.57
C THR A 57 20.23 -19.59 -5.48
N PRO A 58 20.64 -19.35 -6.73
CA PRO A 58 21.23 -20.41 -7.55
C PRO A 58 22.45 -21.02 -6.85
N ALA A 59 22.59 -22.35 -6.91
CA ALA A 59 23.66 -23.09 -6.21
C ALA A 59 25.03 -22.51 -6.53
N GLY A 60 25.82 -22.23 -5.49
CA GLY A 60 27.18 -21.67 -5.61
C GLY A 60 27.23 -20.20 -6.08
N LYS A 61 26.11 -19.50 -6.11
CA LYS A 61 26.04 -18.06 -6.43
C LYS A 61 25.45 -17.28 -5.25
N PRO A 62 26.23 -17.09 -4.20
CA PRO A 62 25.74 -16.37 -3.01
C PRO A 62 25.41 -14.91 -3.35
N TYR A 63 24.34 -14.43 -2.78
CA TYR A 63 23.93 -13.03 -2.85
C TYR A 63 23.45 -12.58 -1.47
N GLU A 64 23.96 -11.46 -1.00
CA GLU A 64 23.51 -10.87 0.25
C GLU A 64 22.54 -9.74 -0.05
N LYS A 65 21.35 -9.84 0.49
CA LYS A 65 20.30 -8.85 0.31
C LYS A 65 19.95 -8.21 1.66
N GLN A 66 20.04 -6.88 1.70
CA GLN A 66 19.47 -6.09 2.77
C GLN A 66 18.04 -5.68 2.37
N SER A 67 17.05 -6.01 3.21
CA SER A 67 15.66 -5.62 2.96
C SER A 67 15.44 -4.14 3.18
N LEU A 68 14.68 -3.49 2.29
CA LEU A 68 14.19 -2.12 2.46
C LEU A 68 12.93 -2.06 3.35
N VAL A 69 12.25 -3.19 3.48
CA VAL A 69 10.94 -3.32 4.12
C VAL A 69 11.05 -3.84 5.54
N VAL A 70 11.82 -4.92 5.71
CA VAL A 70 11.93 -5.64 6.98
C VAL A 70 12.81 -4.87 7.96
N THR A 71 12.24 -4.55 9.11
CA THR A 71 12.94 -3.85 10.20
C THR A 71 13.25 -4.74 11.40
N LYS A 72 12.55 -5.90 11.46
CA LYS A 72 12.75 -6.87 12.51
C LYS A 72 14.08 -7.60 12.35
N THR A 73 14.82 -7.70 13.43
CA THR A 73 15.94 -8.66 13.54
C THR A 73 15.42 -10.01 14.05
N PRO A 74 16.04 -11.15 13.66
CA PRO A 74 15.66 -12.45 14.19
C PRO A 74 15.71 -12.48 15.74
N GLU A 75 14.63 -12.94 16.36
CA GLU A 75 14.57 -13.17 17.80
C GLU A 75 15.19 -14.53 18.13
N GLN A 76 15.78 -14.67 19.31
CA GLN A 76 16.23 -15.95 19.79
C GLN A 76 15.01 -16.89 19.98
N THR A 77 14.76 -17.73 18.99
CA THR A 77 13.60 -18.62 18.93
C THR A 77 14.07 -20.07 19.13
N PRO A 78 13.57 -20.79 20.14
CA PRO A 78 13.85 -22.22 20.27
C PRO A 78 13.31 -22.97 19.07
N VAL A 79 14.19 -23.59 18.30
CA VAL A 79 13.85 -24.38 17.11
C VAL A 79 14.41 -25.78 17.27
N THR A 80 13.53 -26.79 17.17
CA THR A 80 13.96 -28.18 17.12
C THR A 80 14.15 -28.61 15.68
N PHE A 81 15.20 -29.40 15.47
CA PHE A 81 15.61 -29.91 14.17
C PHE A 81 15.44 -31.43 14.12
N LEU A 82 14.78 -31.92 13.08
CA LEU A 82 14.60 -33.35 12.83
C LEU A 82 14.88 -33.62 11.34
N LYS A 83 15.76 -34.57 11.06
CA LYS A 83 16.02 -35.07 9.72
C LYS A 83 15.38 -36.46 9.59
N SER A 84 14.53 -36.64 8.59
CA SER A 84 13.88 -37.92 8.30
C SER A 84 14.65 -38.73 7.22
N GLU A 85 14.38 -40.03 7.16
CA GLU A 85 15.02 -40.96 6.23
C GLU A 85 14.69 -40.69 4.74
N ASP A 86 13.53 -40.04 4.49
CA ASP A 86 13.06 -39.65 3.16
C ASP A 86 13.74 -38.38 2.60
N GLY A 87 14.73 -37.83 3.31
CA GLY A 87 15.44 -36.62 2.91
C GLY A 87 14.74 -35.31 3.25
N CYS A 88 13.65 -35.35 4.03
CA CYS A 88 13.00 -34.15 4.54
C CYS A 88 13.66 -33.68 5.81
N ILE A 89 13.67 -32.33 6.01
CA ILE A 89 14.15 -31.64 7.20
C ILE A 89 13.00 -30.88 7.83
N SER A 90 12.68 -31.18 9.07
CA SER A 90 11.64 -30.47 9.84
C SER A 90 12.27 -29.55 10.88
N LEU A 91 11.87 -28.30 10.85
CA LEU A 91 12.18 -27.26 11.83
C LEU A 91 10.92 -26.92 12.57
N ARG A 92 10.93 -26.92 13.90
CA ARG A 92 9.74 -26.66 14.72
C ARG A 92 10.00 -25.59 15.77
N SER A 93 9.16 -24.56 15.76
CA SER A 93 9.00 -23.60 16.85
C SER A 93 7.79 -23.96 17.72
N SER A 94 7.44 -23.13 18.70
CA SER A 94 6.21 -23.27 19.48
C SER A 94 4.92 -23.04 18.67
N ARG A 95 5.00 -22.43 17.45
CA ARG A 95 3.84 -22.09 16.61
C ARG A 95 3.79 -22.76 15.26
N LEU A 96 4.94 -23.11 14.69
CA LEU A 96 5.09 -23.58 13.30
C LEU A 96 5.95 -24.82 13.21
N ALA A 97 5.62 -25.69 12.27
CA ALA A 97 6.50 -26.69 11.70
C ALA A 97 6.80 -26.33 10.23
N VAL A 98 8.07 -26.22 9.87
CA VAL A 98 8.55 -25.93 8.51
C VAL A 98 9.31 -27.13 8.02
N ILE A 99 8.91 -27.70 6.89
CA ILE A 99 9.46 -28.93 6.34
C ILE A 99 10.07 -28.64 4.98
N LEU A 100 11.38 -28.82 4.86
CA LEU A 100 12.10 -28.73 3.60
C LEU A 100 12.29 -30.11 2.98
N ASN A 101 11.85 -30.26 1.73
CA ASN A 101 12.22 -31.39 0.88
C ASN A 101 13.57 -31.07 0.22
N THR A 102 14.64 -31.78 0.59
CA THR A 102 15.99 -31.52 0.06
C THR A 102 16.20 -31.91 -1.39
N ALA A 103 15.33 -32.77 -1.95
CA ALA A 103 15.41 -33.18 -3.35
C ALA A 103 14.80 -32.09 -4.29
N THR A 104 13.72 -31.45 -3.89
CA THR A 104 12.98 -30.47 -4.74
C THR A 104 13.21 -29.02 -4.34
N GLY A 105 13.76 -28.76 -3.13
CA GLY A 105 13.83 -27.43 -2.54
C GLY A 105 12.47 -26.86 -2.12
N GLY A 106 11.40 -27.68 -2.18
CA GLY A 106 10.05 -27.30 -1.77
C GLY A 106 9.90 -27.25 -0.26
N ILE A 107 9.10 -26.31 0.23
CA ILE A 107 8.88 -26.07 1.67
C ILE A 107 7.39 -26.17 1.99
N SER A 108 7.07 -26.89 3.06
CA SER A 108 5.71 -26.98 3.61
C SER A 108 5.66 -26.28 4.97
N PHE A 109 4.63 -25.47 5.16
CA PHE A 109 4.33 -24.81 6.43
C PHE A 109 3.13 -25.46 7.08
N ARG A 110 3.24 -25.78 8.37
CA ARG A 110 2.19 -26.37 9.19
C ARG A 110 2.14 -25.64 10.52
N THR A 111 1.00 -25.68 11.17
CA THR A 111 0.92 -25.31 12.60
C THR A 111 1.73 -26.27 13.48
N ALA A 112 2.03 -25.90 14.71
CA ALA A 112 2.76 -26.77 15.64
C ALA A 112 2.04 -28.12 15.89
N ASP A 113 0.69 -28.12 15.83
CA ASP A 113 -0.16 -29.32 15.94
C ASP A 113 -0.32 -30.09 14.60
N GLY A 114 0.38 -29.66 13.53
CA GLY A 114 0.50 -30.39 12.27
C GLY A 114 -0.52 -30.03 11.19
N LYS A 115 -1.44 -29.07 11.41
CA LYS A 115 -2.42 -28.65 10.38
C LYS A 115 -1.70 -27.99 9.20
N PRO A 116 -2.00 -28.34 7.93
CA PRO A 116 -1.38 -27.74 6.77
C PRO A 116 -1.79 -26.27 6.62
N LEU A 117 -0.83 -25.42 6.29
CA LEU A 117 -1.02 -24.00 6.02
C LEU A 117 -0.75 -23.67 4.55
N LEU A 118 0.51 -23.81 4.12
CA LEU A 118 0.96 -23.47 2.77
C LEU A 118 2.04 -24.45 2.33
N GLU A 119 2.12 -24.72 1.03
CA GLU A 119 3.18 -25.51 0.43
C GLU A 119 3.80 -24.78 -0.77
N ASP A 120 5.13 -24.75 -0.85
CA ASP A 120 5.79 -24.44 -2.11
C ASP A 120 5.38 -25.50 -3.14
N LYS A 121 5.15 -25.09 -4.37
CA LYS A 121 5.02 -26.04 -5.47
C LYS A 121 6.37 -26.76 -5.70
N ASP A 122 6.36 -28.06 -5.95
CA ASP A 122 7.58 -28.77 -6.31
C ASP A 122 8.25 -28.10 -7.50
N TYR A 123 9.56 -27.84 -7.40
CA TYR A 123 10.31 -27.04 -8.39
C TYR A 123 9.69 -25.67 -8.69
N GLY A 124 8.91 -25.13 -7.75
CA GLY A 124 8.19 -23.85 -7.91
C GLY A 124 9.09 -22.63 -7.81
N THR A 125 10.29 -22.75 -7.24
CA THR A 125 11.32 -21.71 -7.31
C THR A 125 12.19 -21.93 -8.54
N SER A 126 12.39 -20.88 -9.34
CA SER A 126 13.29 -20.94 -10.50
C SER A 126 14.03 -19.62 -10.72
N PHE A 127 15.22 -19.75 -11.35
CA PHE A 127 16.12 -18.66 -11.69
C PHE A 127 16.45 -18.74 -13.17
N THR A 128 15.65 -18.08 -14.02
CA THR A 128 15.91 -18.03 -15.45
C THR A 128 16.88 -16.88 -15.75
N PRO A 129 18.06 -17.12 -16.34
CA PRO A 129 19.02 -16.06 -16.64
C PRO A 129 18.41 -14.93 -17.46
N LYS A 130 18.65 -13.69 -17.04
CA LYS A 130 18.16 -12.46 -17.68
C LYS A 130 19.22 -11.36 -17.55
N GLN A 131 19.16 -10.37 -18.43
CA GLN A 131 19.97 -9.15 -18.32
C GLN A 131 19.13 -8.05 -17.66
N ASP A 132 19.75 -7.25 -16.79
CA ASP A 132 19.21 -6.06 -16.18
C ASP A 132 20.16 -4.88 -16.40
N ALA A 133 19.78 -3.95 -17.27
CA ALA A 133 20.62 -2.80 -17.66
C ALA A 133 22.06 -3.24 -18.01
N GLY A 134 22.21 -4.33 -18.78
CA GLY A 134 23.50 -4.90 -19.21
C GLY A 134 24.24 -5.74 -18.15
N LYS A 135 23.69 -5.92 -16.95
CA LYS A 135 24.27 -6.79 -15.91
C LYS A 135 23.53 -8.13 -15.83
N ALA A 136 24.26 -9.20 -15.50
CA ALA A 136 23.66 -10.50 -15.30
C ALA A 136 22.69 -10.49 -14.12
N SER A 137 21.51 -11.02 -14.33
CA SER A 137 20.43 -11.12 -13.34
C SER A 137 19.59 -12.38 -13.64
N TYR A 138 18.48 -12.52 -12.94
CA TYR A 138 17.52 -13.61 -13.17
C TYR A 138 16.10 -13.08 -13.21
N GLN A 139 15.26 -13.72 -13.99
CA GLN A 139 13.84 -13.77 -13.72
C GLN A 139 13.63 -14.81 -12.62
N VAL A 140 13.31 -14.30 -11.43
CA VAL A 140 13.09 -15.11 -10.24
C VAL A 140 11.61 -15.41 -10.11
N ARG A 141 11.28 -16.66 -9.82
CA ARG A 141 9.90 -17.09 -9.59
C ARG A 141 9.80 -17.87 -8.29
N SER A 142 8.70 -17.66 -7.55
CA SER A 142 8.31 -18.45 -6.39
C SER A 142 6.85 -18.84 -6.52
N ALA A 143 6.53 -20.11 -6.49
CA ALA A 143 5.18 -20.65 -6.68
C ALA A 143 4.74 -21.53 -5.51
N PHE A 144 3.47 -21.39 -5.16
CA PHE A 144 2.82 -22.04 -4.02
C PHE A 144 1.60 -22.83 -4.47
N ARG A 145 1.26 -23.87 -3.69
CA ARG A 145 0.00 -24.61 -3.83
C ARG A 145 -0.98 -24.13 -2.75
N LEU A 146 -2.17 -23.77 -3.18
CA LEU A 146 -3.27 -23.40 -2.31
C LEU A 146 -4.43 -24.38 -2.49
N GLU A 147 -5.27 -24.52 -1.45
CA GLU A 147 -6.50 -25.26 -1.60
C GLU A 147 -7.48 -24.54 -2.55
N LYS A 148 -8.31 -25.31 -3.25
CA LYS A 148 -9.19 -24.81 -4.32
C LYS A 148 -10.08 -23.65 -3.85
N ASP A 149 -10.66 -23.77 -2.66
CA ASP A 149 -11.64 -22.81 -2.13
C ASP A 149 -11.03 -21.86 -1.07
N GLU A 150 -9.70 -21.82 -0.96
CA GLU A 150 -8.99 -20.93 -0.05
C GLU A 150 -9.02 -19.49 -0.56
N PRO A 151 -9.68 -18.56 0.14
CA PRO A 151 -9.72 -17.16 -0.30
C PRO A 151 -8.39 -16.47 -0.04
N VAL A 152 -7.98 -15.62 -0.98
CA VAL A 152 -6.74 -14.84 -0.93
C VAL A 152 -7.02 -13.37 -1.17
N TYR A 153 -6.38 -12.50 -0.38
CA TYR A 153 -6.52 -11.05 -0.43
C TYR A 153 -5.14 -10.38 -0.35
N GLY A 154 -5.11 -9.07 -0.60
CA GLY A 154 -3.88 -8.27 -0.54
C GLY A 154 -3.46 -7.74 -1.90
N ILE A 155 -2.19 -7.85 -2.25
CA ILE A 155 -1.46 -7.27 -3.38
C ILE A 155 -1.53 -5.74 -3.49
N GLY A 156 -2.46 -5.07 -2.80
CA GLY A 156 -2.52 -3.60 -2.78
C GLY A 156 -3.85 -3.00 -3.23
N GLN A 157 -3.77 -1.71 -3.55
CA GLN A 157 -4.86 -0.93 -4.09
C GLN A 157 -4.97 -1.16 -5.60
N VAL A 158 -6.07 -1.77 -6.05
CA VAL A 158 -6.35 -2.04 -7.47
C VAL A 158 -7.79 -1.65 -7.77
N MET A 159 -8.00 -0.75 -8.74
CA MET A 159 -9.31 -0.20 -9.09
C MET A 159 -10.07 -1.08 -10.08
N ASP A 160 -10.09 -2.41 -9.87
CA ASP A 160 -10.77 -3.39 -10.71
C ASP A 160 -12.12 -3.89 -10.15
N GLY A 161 -12.45 -3.49 -8.91
CA GLY A 161 -13.67 -3.92 -8.22
C GLY A 161 -13.60 -5.33 -7.63
N ARG A 162 -12.50 -6.05 -7.77
CA ARG A 162 -12.35 -7.40 -7.23
C ARG A 162 -11.91 -7.37 -5.77
N PHE A 163 -12.59 -8.13 -4.94
CA PHE A 163 -12.22 -8.29 -3.54
C PHE A 163 -11.25 -9.46 -3.33
N SER A 164 -11.62 -10.67 -3.74
CA SER A 164 -10.72 -11.83 -3.71
C SER A 164 -9.71 -11.78 -4.87
N ARG A 165 -8.45 -12.18 -4.61
CA ARG A 165 -7.36 -12.24 -5.59
C ARG A 165 -7.20 -13.62 -6.23
N ARG A 166 -8.12 -14.56 -5.95
CA ARG A 166 -8.10 -15.89 -6.56
C ARG A 166 -8.42 -15.82 -8.05
N ASN A 167 -7.76 -16.71 -8.83
CA ASN A 167 -7.92 -16.81 -10.28
C ASN A 167 -7.72 -15.47 -10.98
N SER A 168 -6.59 -14.81 -10.71
CA SER A 168 -6.28 -13.50 -11.26
C SER A 168 -4.78 -13.35 -11.59
N MET A 169 -4.51 -12.41 -12.50
CA MET A 169 -3.14 -12.04 -12.87
C MET A 169 -3.02 -10.51 -12.75
N TYR A 170 -1.92 -10.04 -12.15
CA TYR A 170 -1.62 -8.63 -12.01
C TYR A 170 -0.16 -8.36 -12.33
N HIS A 171 0.07 -7.35 -13.15
CA HIS A 171 1.39 -6.77 -13.35
C HIS A 171 1.63 -5.74 -12.25
N LEU A 172 2.51 -6.07 -11.31
CA LEU A 172 2.78 -5.25 -10.12
C LEU A 172 3.75 -4.15 -10.47
N GLN A 173 3.23 -3.04 -10.96
CA GLN A 173 3.96 -1.82 -11.26
C GLN A 173 3.21 -0.64 -10.65
N ASN A 174 3.82 0.02 -9.66
CA ASN A 174 3.22 1.17 -9.00
C ASN A 174 3.07 2.34 -9.97
N GLU A 175 1.84 2.84 -10.07
CA GLU A 175 1.43 3.95 -10.93
C GLU A 175 0.29 4.72 -10.27
N ASN A 176 -0.06 5.88 -10.81
CA ASN A 176 -1.24 6.61 -10.36
C ASN A 176 -2.48 5.68 -10.34
N MET A 177 -3.21 5.65 -9.23
CA MET A 177 -4.35 4.77 -8.90
C MET A 177 -3.99 3.30 -8.59
N PHE A 178 -2.80 2.84 -8.88
CA PHE A 178 -2.38 1.46 -8.67
C PHE A 178 -1.19 1.38 -7.72
N THR A 179 -1.38 0.76 -6.58
CA THR A 179 -0.35 0.62 -5.56
C THR A 179 -0.21 -0.84 -5.18
N TYR A 180 0.89 -1.45 -5.57
CA TYR A 180 1.13 -2.87 -5.39
C TYR A 180 2.24 -3.15 -4.39
N SER A 181 2.09 -4.28 -3.70
CA SER A 181 3.16 -4.96 -2.97
C SER A 181 3.04 -6.47 -3.21
N PRO A 182 4.14 -7.20 -3.40
CA PRO A 182 4.09 -8.65 -3.60
C PRO A 182 3.79 -9.38 -2.28
N TYR A 183 2.53 -9.32 -1.88
CA TYR A 183 2.00 -9.80 -0.61
C TYR A 183 0.62 -10.41 -0.83
N PHE A 184 0.36 -11.53 -0.16
CA PHE A 184 -0.99 -12.06 -0.02
C PHE A 184 -1.25 -12.63 1.37
N MET A 185 -2.52 -12.68 1.77
CA MET A 185 -2.95 -13.33 3.00
C MET A 185 -4.09 -14.32 2.78
N SER A 186 -4.09 -15.38 3.58
CA SER A 186 -5.18 -16.34 3.72
C SER A 186 -5.78 -16.20 5.12
N PRO A 187 -6.90 -15.48 5.29
CA PRO A 187 -7.50 -15.25 6.60
C PRO A 187 -8.10 -16.52 7.20
N VAL A 188 -8.56 -17.47 6.37
CA VAL A 188 -9.13 -18.74 6.82
C VAL A 188 -8.09 -19.63 7.49
N LYS A 189 -6.88 -19.64 6.96
CA LYS A 189 -5.75 -20.41 7.53
C LYS A 189 -4.87 -19.60 8.46
N GLY A 190 -5.07 -18.30 8.56
CA GLY A 190 -4.39 -17.42 9.50
C GLY A 190 -2.93 -17.10 9.15
N TYR A 191 -2.56 -17.07 7.86
CA TYR A 191 -1.20 -16.74 7.43
C TYR A 191 -1.15 -15.69 6.31
N ALA A 192 0.05 -15.12 6.13
CA ALA A 192 0.39 -14.30 4.98
C ALA A 192 1.78 -14.63 4.46
N VAL A 193 2.03 -14.24 3.20
CA VAL A 193 3.35 -14.28 2.55
C VAL A 193 3.67 -12.90 2.03
N TYR A 194 4.87 -12.43 2.33
CA TYR A 194 5.49 -11.28 1.69
C TYR A 194 6.71 -11.75 0.89
N TRP A 195 6.67 -11.55 -0.42
CA TRP A 195 7.80 -11.81 -1.32
C TRP A 195 8.64 -10.53 -1.42
N ASP A 196 9.82 -10.52 -0.79
CA ASP A 196 10.66 -9.33 -0.65
C ASP A 196 11.40 -9.01 -1.95
N ASN A 197 10.67 -8.46 -2.89
CA ASN A 197 11.15 -8.01 -4.20
C ASN A 197 10.56 -6.65 -4.53
N TYR A 198 11.36 -5.75 -5.08
CA TYR A 198 10.99 -4.36 -5.37
C TYR A 198 10.85 -4.06 -6.86
N SER A 199 11.17 -5.05 -7.69
CA SER A 199 11.11 -4.90 -9.14
C SER A 199 9.67 -4.80 -9.65
N ILE A 200 9.52 -4.31 -10.87
CA ILE A 200 8.33 -4.58 -11.66
C ILE A 200 8.20 -6.10 -11.75
N SER A 201 7.06 -6.65 -11.33
CA SER A 201 6.87 -8.08 -11.15
C SER A 201 5.45 -8.50 -11.48
N ASP A 202 5.18 -9.81 -11.47
CA ASP A 202 3.86 -10.35 -11.75
C ASP A 202 3.37 -11.18 -10.57
N PHE A 203 2.07 -11.05 -10.28
CA PHE A 203 1.31 -11.97 -9.44
C PHE A 203 0.39 -12.78 -10.34
N MET A 204 0.40 -14.10 -10.17
CA MET A 204 -0.40 -15.02 -10.97
C MET A 204 -1.05 -16.04 -10.04
N ASP A 205 -2.38 -16.10 -10.03
CA ASP A 205 -3.11 -17.16 -9.34
C ASP A 205 -4.01 -17.91 -10.33
N SER A 206 -3.85 -19.22 -10.33
CA SER A 206 -4.59 -20.19 -11.14
C SER A 206 -5.02 -21.38 -10.27
N PRO A 207 -5.87 -22.29 -10.77
CA PRO A 207 -6.21 -23.51 -10.04
C PRO A 207 -5.01 -24.41 -9.70
N GLN A 208 -3.87 -24.26 -10.41
CA GLN A 208 -2.69 -25.10 -10.25
C GLN A 208 -1.65 -24.49 -9.30
N GLU A 209 -1.62 -23.17 -9.17
CA GLU A 209 -0.60 -22.47 -8.37
C GLU A 209 -0.90 -20.99 -8.19
N LEU A 210 -0.37 -20.43 -7.12
CA LEU A 210 -0.17 -19.00 -6.94
C LEU A 210 1.32 -18.69 -7.05
N ALA A 211 1.72 -17.73 -7.86
CA ALA A 211 3.12 -17.40 -8.05
C ALA A 211 3.40 -15.90 -8.08
N PHE A 212 4.59 -15.53 -7.61
CA PHE A 212 5.25 -14.25 -7.91
C PHE A 212 6.39 -14.49 -8.88
N GLN A 213 6.60 -13.54 -9.79
CA GLN A 213 7.70 -13.56 -10.74
C GLN A 213 8.23 -12.14 -10.99
N GLY A 214 9.53 -11.94 -10.94
CA GLY A 214 10.15 -10.62 -11.15
C GLY A 214 11.65 -10.70 -11.31
N LEU A 215 12.28 -9.55 -11.49
CA LEU A 215 13.72 -9.44 -11.65
C LEU A 215 14.43 -9.51 -10.29
N GLY A 216 15.56 -10.25 -10.19
CA GLY A 216 16.32 -10.31 -8.95
C GLY A 216 17.50 -11.28 -8.97
N GLN A 217 18.23 -11.36 -7.86
CA GLN A 217 19.35 -12.28 -7.65
C GLN A 217 18.99 -13.44 -6.71
N CYS A 218 17.86 -13.35 -6.03
CA CYS A 218 17.39 -14.32 -5.03
C CYS A 218 15.88 -14.40 -5.00
N ALA A 219 15.34 -15.54 -4.57
CA ALA A 219 13.98 -15.67 -4.11
C ALA A 219 13.99 -15.50 -2.58
N ASP A 220 13.33 -14.46 -2.10
CA ASP A 220 13.33 -14.07 -0.70
C ASP A 220 11.89 -13.80 -0.27
N TYR A 221 11.35 -14.61 0.65
CA TYR A 221 10.01 -14.39 1.13
C TYR A 221 9.89 -14.68 2.63
N TYR A 222 8.91 -14.02 3.23
CA TYR A 222 8.56 -14.18 4.64
C TYR A 222 7.20 -14.81 4.76
N PHE A 223 7.14 -15.95 5.41
CA PHE A 223 5.90 -16.61 5.83
C PHE A 223 5.55 -16.13 7.25
N MET A 224 4.31 -15.65 7.43
CA MET A 224 3.86 -15.05 8.69
C MET A 224 2.58 -15.74 9.16
N TYR A 225 2.62 -16.42 10.31
CA TYR A 225 1.46 -17.08 10.90
C TYR A 225 0.90 -16.27 12.06
N GLY A 226 -0.27 -15.68 11.86
CA GLY A 226 -1.02 -14.94 12.89
C GLY A 226 -2.06 -15.80 13.62
N GLY A 227 -2.59 -16.82 12.94
CA GLY A 227 -3.69 -17.68 13.45
C GLY A 227 -5.07 -17.04 13.25
N THR A 228 -5.18 -15.72 13.30
CA THR A 228 -6.38 -14.94 13.01
C THR A 228 -6.05 -13.80 12.06
N PRO A 229 -7.05 -13.18 11.38
CA PRO A 229 -6.78 -12.02 10.52
C PRO A 229 -6.08 -10.85 11.24
N ASP A 230 -6.49 -10.49 12.46
CA ASP A 230 -5.78 -9.48 13.26
C ASP A 230 -4.36 -9.94 13.62
N GLY A 231 -4.20 -11.22 13.96
CA GLY A 231 -2.88 -11.79 14.23
C GLY A 231 -1.96 -11.74 13.01
N ILE A 232 -2.49 -11.91 11.77
CA ILE A 232 -1.72 -11.73 10.54
C ILE A 232 -1.21 -10.28 10.44
N ILE A 233 -2.09 -9.29 10.62
CA ILE A 233 -1.72 -7.86 10.55
C ILE A 233 -0.65 -7.53 11.60
N SER A 234 -0.78 -8.08 12.82
CA SER A 234 0.24 -7.91 13.86
C SER A 234 1.59 -8.52 13.45
N GLN A 235 1.62 -9.72 12.84
CA GLN A 235 2.87 -10.30 12.33
C GLN A 235 3.47 -9.46 11.19
N VAL A 236 2.66 -8.93 10.28
CA VAL A 236 3.12 -8.03 9.22
C VAL A 236 3.80 -6.80 9.81
N ARG A 237 3.17 -6.14 10.80
CA ARG A 237 3.75 -4.95 11.43
C ARG A 237 4.93 -5.27 12.35
N ASN A 238 4.92 -6.41 13.00
CA ASN A 238 6.09 -6.90 13.75
C ASN A 238 7.30 -7.08 12.82
N LEU A 239 7.08 -7.58 11.59
CA LEU A 239 8.14 -7.74 10.60
C LEU A 239 8.58 -6.42 9.97
N THR A 240 7.64 -5.53 9.66
CA THR A 240 7.85 -4.35 8.79
C THR A 240 7.78 -3.01 9.50
N GLY A 241 7.56 -3.00 10.80
CA GLY A 241 7.43 -1.81 11.64
C GLY A 241 5.98 -1.41 11.92
N HIS A 242 5.73 -0.98 13.15
CA HIS A 242 4.41 -0.57 13.64
C HIS A 242 4.00 0.80 13.11
N ALA A 243 2.69 1.03 12.99
CA ALA A 243 2.13 2.32 12.60
C ALA A 243 2.12 3.28 13.79
N PRO A 244 2.68 4.49 13.69
CA PRO A 244 2.60 5.48 14.74
C PRO A 244 1.17 6.04 14.84
N MET A 245 0.79 6.47 16.03
CA MET A 245 -0.47 7.20 16.24
C MET A 245 -0.38 8.59 15.63
N LEU A 246 -1.22 8.90 14.65
CA LEU A 246 -1.31 10.25 14.08
C LEU A 246 -1.95 11.23 15.08
N PRO A 247 -1.73 12.55 14.95
CA PRO A 247 -2.38 13.53 15.79
C PRO A 247 -3.89 13.58 15.53
N LEU A 248 -4.67 14.03 16.49
CA LEU A 248 -6.14 14.05 16.41
C LEU A 248 -6.66 14.75 15.17
N TRP A 249 -6.07 15.89 14.80
CA TRP A 249 -6.47 16.66 13.63
C TRP A 249 -6.37 15.89 12.29
N ALA A 250 -5.48 14.89 12.22
CA ALA A 250 -5.34 14.05 11.02
C ALA A 250 -6.59 13.19 10.73
N TYR A 251 -7.49 13.10 11.69
CA TYR A 251 -8.75 12.37 11.58
C TYR A 251 -9.99 13.27 11.44
N GLY A 252 -9.83 14.59 11.39
CA GLY A 252 -10.89 15.54 11.12
C GLY A 252 -11.22 15.66 9.63
N PHE A 253 -11.79 16.80 9.24
CA PHE A 253 -12.12 17.11 7.85
C PHE A 253 -11.03 17.97 7.21
N PHE A 254 -10.69 17.66 5.95
CA PHE A 254 -9.70 18.33 5.12
C PHE A 254 -10.33 18.93 3.89
N GLN A 255 -10.02 20.19 3.61
CA GLN A 255 -10.38 20.84 2.36
C GLN A 255 -9.14 21.08 1.51
N SER A 256 -9.23 20.68 0.27
CA SER A 256 -8.20 20.81 -0.76
C SER A 256 -8.85 21.04 -2.12
N LYS A 257 -8.08 21.55 -3.05
CA LYS A 257 -8.48 21.75 -4.45
C LYS A 257 -7.24 21.81 -5.33
N GLU A 258 -7.29 21.32 -6.54
CA GLU A 258 -6.30 21.61 -7.58
C GLU A 258 -6.81 22.88 -8.33
N ARG A 259 -6.31 24.10 -8.00
CA ARG A 259 -5.53 24.52 -6.83
C ARG A 259 -6.00 25.89 -6.35
N TYR A 260 -5.62 26.28 -5.16
CA TYR A 260 -5.74 27.66 -4.70
C TYR A 260 -4.57 28.46 -5.24
N HIS A 261 -4.85 29.64 -5.85
CA HIS A 261 -3.85 30.39 -6.59
C HIS A 261 -3.05 31.36 -5.73
N THR A 262 -3.63 31.85 -4.62
CA THR A 262 -3.00 32.84 -3.74
C THR A 262 -3.15 32.45 -2.27
N GLN A 263 -2.30 33.02 -1.42
CA GLN A 263 -2.44 32.86 0.03
C GLN A 263 -3.80 33.36 0.54
N ASP A 264 -4.35 34.44 -0.05
CA ASP A 264 -5.63 35.00 0.37
C ASP A 264 -6.81 34.11 -0.03
N GLU A 265 -6.80 33.55 -1.24
CA GLU A 265 -7.81 32.55 -1.67
C GLU A 265 -7.81 31.37 -0.72
N HIS A 266 -6.62 30.81 -0.45
CA HIS A 266 -6.47 29.64 0.41
C HIS A 266 -6.93 29.93 1.87
N LEU A 267 -6.47 31.03 2.46
CA LEU A 267 -6.88 31.45 3.80
C LEU A 267 -8.38 31.75 3.87
N GLY A 268 -8.93 32.36 2.81
CA GLY A 268 -10.36 32.67 2.68
C GLY A 268 -11.25 31.43 2.79
N VAL A 269 -10.77 30.27 2.32
CA VAL A 269 -11.49 29.00 2.46
C VAL A 269 -11.65 28.63 3.93
N LEU A 270 -10.57 28.65 4.71
CA LEU A 270 -10.65 28.36 6.15
C LEU A 270 -11.54 29.34 6.90
N LYS A 271 -11.39 30.65 6.62
CA LYS A 271 -12.25 31.70 7.22
C LYS A 271 -13.72 31.41 6.93
N LYS A 272 -14.07 31.08 5.69
CA LYS A 272 -15.47 30.82 5.32
C LYS A 272 -16.05 29.57 5.99
N TYR A 273 -15.27 28.51 6.21
CA TYR A 273 -15.71 27.38 7.03
C TYR A 273 -15.97 27.80 8.48
N ARG A 274 -15.12 28.67 9.06
CA ARG A 274 -15.31 29.21 10.41
C ARG A 274 -16.58 30.07 10.49
N ASP A 275 -16.80 30.99 9.53
CA ASP A 275 -17.99 31.84 9.46
C ASP A 275 -19.28 31.04 9.36
N LEU A 276 -19.23 29.94 8.59
CA LEU A 276 -20.35 29.00 8.47
C LEU A 276 -20.50 28.07 9.67
N GLN A 277 -19.60 28.12 10.66
CA GLN A 277 -19.58 27.24 11.83
C GLN A 277 -19.55 25.74 11.43
N ILE A 278 -18.86 25.42 10.33
CA ILE A 278 -18.63 24.05 9.89
C ILE A 278 -17.22 23.65 10.35
N PRO A 279 -17.09 22.58 11.13
CA PRO A 279 -15.79 22.16 11.64
C PRO A 279 -14.89 21.70 10.50
N ILE A 280 -13.63 22.09 10.59
CA ILE A 280 -12.55 21.69 9.68
C ILE A 280 -11.22 21.77 10.43
N ASP A 281 -10.34 20.79 10.23
CA ASP A 281 -9.02 20.78 10.85
C ASP A 281 -7.91 21.25 9.91
N CYS A 282 -7.95 20.90 8.64
CA CYS A 282 -6.82 21.12 7.75
C CYS A 282 -7.24 21.71 6.40
N VAL A 283 -6.44 22.63 5.92
CA VAL A 283 -6.45 23.13 4.54
C VAL A 283 -5.12 22.77 3.86
N ILE A 284 -5.19 22.35 2.60
CA ILE A 284 -4.02 21.87 1.87
C ILE A 284 -3.73 22.81 0.70
N GLN A 285 -2.48 23.28 0.59
CA GLN A 285 -1.99 24.02 -0.57
C GLN A 285 -1.39 23.03 -1.57
N ASP A 286 -1.95 23.04 -2.76
CA ASP A 286 -1.52 22.26 -3.91
C ASP A 286 -0.40 22.95 -4.70
N TRP A 287 0.07 22.32 -5.78
CA TRP A 287 1.20 22.68 -6.62
C TRP A 287 1.14 24.10 -7.22
N ARG A 288 2.26 24.52 -7.81
CA ARG A 288 2.48 25.87 -8.35
C ARG A 288 2.31 27.03 -7.33
N TYR A 289 2.54 26.80 -6.05
CA TYR A 289 2.75 27.89 -5.08
C TYR A 289 4.16 28.50 -5.22
N TRP A 290 5.07 27.82 -5.90
CA TRP A 290 6.47 28.20 -6.06
C TRP A 290 6.66 29.36 -7.04
N ALA A 291 7.80 30.02 -6.90
CA ALA A 291 8.20 31.15 -7.74
C ALA A 291 8.38 30.77 -9.21
N GLU A 292 8.16 31.72 -10.11
CA GLU A 292 8.36 31.61 -11.55
C GLU A 292 7.49 30.59 -12.30
N TYR A 293 6.49 29.97 -11.65
CA TYR A 293 5.64 28.97 -12.29
C TYR A 293 4.92 29.49 -13.55
N HIS A 294 4.56 30.77 -13.57
CA HIS A 294 3.86 31.43 -14.69
C HIS A 294 4.78 31.69 -15.89
N LYS A 295 6.11 31.65 -15.67
CA LYS A 295 7.10 31.84 -16.74
C LYS A 295 7.43 30.53 -17.44
N THR A 296 7.54 29.45 -16.67
CA THR A 296 7.90 28.15 -17.19
C THR A 296 7.75 27.03 -16.15
N ASP A 297 7.30 25.85 -16.56
CA ASP A 297 7.29 24.66 -15.72
C ASP A 297 8.71 24.10 -15.47
N SER A 298 9.76 24.67 -16.10
CA SER A 298 11.14 24.29 -15.79
C SER A 298 11.62 24.70 -14.39
N ALA A 299 10.84 25.53 -13.66
CA ALA A 299 11.02 25.82 -12.24
C ALA A 299 10.18 24.90 -11.32
N TRP A 300 9.68 23.78 -11.83
CA TRP A 300 8.79 22.86 -11.14
C TRP A 300 9.34 22.43 -9.79
N ASN A 301 8.48 22.52 -8.73
CA ASN A 301 8.73 22.03 -7.38
C ASN A 301 9.96 22.66 -6.69
N SER A 302 10.16 23.96 -6.83
CA SER A 302 11.35 24.64 -6.28
C SER A 302 11.38 24.76 -4.75
N HIS A 303 10.33 24.34 -4.03
CA HIS A 303 10.16 24.50 -2.58
C HIS A 303 10.37 25.95 -2.13
N SER A 304 9.85 26.90 -2.90
CA SER A 304 9.89 28.33 -2.59
C SER A 304 8.53 28.97 -2.91
N PHE A 305 8.17 30.03 -2.24
CA PHE A 305 6.91 30.70 -2.49
C PHE A 305 7.05 31.81 -3.52
N ASP A 306 6.06 31.94 -4.39
CA ASP A 306 5.95 33.04 -5.35
C ASP A 306 5.64 34.34 -4.61
N PRO A 307 6.49 35.40 -4.72
CA PRO A 307 6.34 36.61 -3.92
C PRO A 307 5.12 37.46 -4.28
N GLU A 308 4.54 37.28 -5.47
CA GLU A 308 3.32 38.02 -5.86
C GLU A 308 2.06 37.39 -5.30
N ARG A 309 2.03 36.05 -5.23
CA ARG A 309 0.85 35.29 -4.81
C ARG A 309 0.90 34.86 -3.36
N PHE A 310 2.10 34.71 -2.82
CA PHE A 310 2.37 34.37 -1.42
C PHE A 310 3.39 35.36 -0.86
N PRO A 311 3.04 36.67 -0.75
CA PRO A 311 4.00 37.70 -0.33
C PRO A 311 4.50 37.54 1.09
N GLU A 312 3.71 36.97 1.99
CA GLU A 312 4.04 36.77 3.41
C GLU A 312 3.66 35.35 3.87
N PRO A 313 4.35 34.29 3.34
CA PRO A 313 3.90 32.91 3.60
C PRO A 313 3.92 32.54 5.08
N TRP A 314 4.83 33.07 5.88
CA TRP A 314 4.85 32.84 7.34
C TRP A 314 3.62 33.44 8.04
N LYS A 315 3.18 34.66 7.67
CA LYS A 315 1.96 35.27 8.22
C LYS A 315 0.71 34.50 7.80
N TRP A 316 0.67 34.01 6.58
CA TRP A 316 -0.40 33.16 6.08
C TRP A 316 -0.51 31.87 6.90
N ALA A 317 0.61 31.20 7.17
CA ALA A 317 0.64 30.01 8.01
C ALA A 317 0.24 30.32 9.46
N ASP A 318 0.77 31.40 10.04
CA ASP A 318 0.40 31.85 11.40
C ASP A 318 -1.10 32.16 11.52
N GLU A 319 -1.69 32.79 10.51
CA GLU A 319 -3.12 33.11 10.52
C GLU A 319 -3.99 31.84 10.43
N ILE A 320 -3.57 30.83 9.65
CA ILE A 320 -4.21 29.52 9.63
C ILE A 320 -4.17 28.89 11.03
N HIS A 321 -3.00 28.90 11.68
CA HIS A 321 -2.83 28.37 13.04
C HIS A 321 -3.66 29.16 14.07
N ARG A 322 -3.70 30.50 13.96
CA ARG A 322 -4.52 31.36 14.82
C ARG A 322 -6.02 31.06 14.72
N LEU A 323 -6.48 30.66 13.54
CA LEU A 323 -7.84 30.19 13.29
C LEU A 323 -8.04 28.72 13.70
N ASN A 324 -7.11 28.13 14.47
CA ASN A 324 -7.12 26.74 14.86
C ASN A 324 -7.21 25.77 13.66
N GLY A 325 -6.56 26.12 12.55
CA GLY A 325 -6.42 25.28 11.37
C GLY A 325 -5.03 24.64 11.32
N LYS A 326 -4.89 23.63 10.49
CA LYS A 326 -3.63 22.95 10.14
C LYS A 326 -3.34 23.17 8.67
N LEU A 327 -2.06 23.25 8.34
CA LEU A 327 -1.59 23.50 6.99
C LEU A 327 -0.77 22.32 6.47
N MET A 328 -1.19 21.74 5.37
CA MET A 328 -0.38 20.81 4.61
C MET A 328 0.06 21.42 3.28
N ILE A 329 1.28 21.11 2.86
CA ILE A 329 1.87 21.59 1.60
C ILE A 329 2.21 20.39 0.72
N VAL A 330 1.90 20.50 -0.59
CA VAL A 330 2.31 19.50 -1.57
C VAL A 330 3.80 19.59 -1.87
N ALA A 331 4.44 18.45 -2.00
CA ALA A 331 5.81 18.30 -2.48
C ALA A 331 5.90 17.11 -3.43
N TRP A 332 6.72 17.26 -4.48
CA TRP A 332 6.90 16.26 -5.52
C TRP A 332 8.31 15.67 -5.47
N PRO A 333 8.55 14.45 -5.97
CA PRO A 333 9.92 13.90 -6.06
C PRO A 333 10.69 14.41 -7.26
N GLY A 334 10.02 15.01 -8.26
CA GLY A 334 10.61 15.54 -9.48
C GLY A 334 10.90 17.03 -9.40
N PHE A 335 12.05 17.45 -9.94
CA PHE A 335 12.47 18.85 -9.97
C PHE A 335 12.70 19.33 -11.40
N GLY A 336 12.26 20.54 -11.70
CA GLY A 336 12.53 21.22 -12.97
C GLY A 336 13.99 21.69 -13.05
N PRO A 337 14.58 21.78 -14.26
CA PRO A 337 16.01 22.04 -14.45
C PRO A 337 16.48 23.43 -13.98
N ARG A 338 15.58 24.37 -13.75
CA ARG A 338 15.90 25.71 -13.22
C ARG A 338 15.96 25.76 -11.70
N THR A 339 15.57 24.68 -10.98
CA THR A 339 15.63 24.64 -9.51
C THR A 339 17.05 24.39 -8.99
N GLU A 340 17.34 24.86 -7.78
CA GLU A 340 18.60 24.58 -7.11
C GLU A 340 18.78 23.09 -6.84
N GLN A 341 17.69 22.43 -6.42
CA GLN A 341 17.61 21.00 -6.16
C GLN A 341 18.06 20.17 -7.38
N TYR A 342 17.50 20.48 -8.55
CA TYR A 342 17.86 19.77 -9.78
C TYR A 342 19.36 19.93 -10.09
N ARG A 343 19.89 21.16 -10.00
CA ARG A 343 21.30 21.41 -10.31
C ARG A 343 22.25 20.68 -9.35
N GLU A 344 21.97 20.69 -8.05
CA GLU A 344 22.76 19.98 -7.07
C GLU A 344 22.69 18.46 -7.26
N LEU A 345 21.48 17.89 -7.37
CA LEU A 345 21.30 16.45 -7.59
C LEU A 345 21.94 15.98 -8.90
N LYS A 346 21.78 16.77 -9.99
CA LYS A 346 22.40 16.45 -11.29
C LYS A 346 23.94 16.46 -11.21
N SER A 347 24.53 17.44 -10.54
CA SER A 347 25.99 17.53 -10.40
C SER A 347 26.61 16.32 -9.68
N LYS A 348 25.82 15.61 -8.90
CA LYS A 348 26.18 14.43 -8.13
C LYS A 348 25.72 13.11 -8.75
N GLY A 349 25.05 13.16 -9.92
CA GLY A 349 24.50 11.96 -10.59
C GLY A 349 23.36 11.30 -9.82
N MET A 350 22.56 12.11 -9.10
CA MET A 350 21.49 11.62 -8.20
C MET A 350 20.07 11.89 -8.77
N LEU A 351 19.93 12.10 -10.06
CA LEU A 351 18.65 12.13 -10.76
C LEU A 351 18.44 10.84 -11.54
N VAL A 352 17.20 10.38 -11.62
CA VAL A 352 16.82 9.27 -12.51
C VAL A 352 16.35 9.87 -13.83
N ASP A 353 17.01 9.52 -14.94
CA ASP A 353 16.87 10.23 -16.22
C ASP A 353 15.68 9.72 -17.05
N PHE A 354 14.46 10.06 -16.63
CA PHE A 354 13.26 9.93 -17.44
C PHE A 354 12.33 11.13 -17.24
N ASP A 355 11.38 11.33 -18.16
CA ASP A 355 10.46 12.45 -18.11
C ASP A 355 9.34 12.19 -17.08
N THR A 356 9.20 13.12 -16.12
CA THR A 356 8.08 13.11 -15.16
C THR A 356 7.15 14.31 -15.39
N TRP A 357 6.03 14.34 -14.66
CA TRP A 357 5.10 15.48 -14.72
C TRP A 357 5.77 16.79 -14.27
N PRO A 358 5.45 17.95 -14.88
CA PRO A 358 4.54 18.13 -16.03
C PRO A 358 5.24 17.92 -17.39
N PRO A 359 4.48 17.63 -18.44
CA PRO A 359 5.04 17.46 -19.79
C PRO A 359 5.87 18.66 -20.23
N ARG A 360 7.00 18.42 -20.89
CA ARG A 360 7.92 19.45 -21.43
C ARG A 360 8.61 20.34 -20.38
N SER A 361 8.44 20.07 -19.10
CA SER A 361 9.14 20.81 -18.03
C SER A 361 10.63 20.51 -17.97
N GLY A 362 11.05 19.34 -18.42
CA GLY A 362 12.39 18.79 -18.19
C GLY A 362 12.60 18.30 -16.76
N ALA A 363 11.53 18.20 -15.97
CA ALA A 363 11.62 17.70 -14.61
C ALA A 363 12.07 16.23 -14.58
N LYS A 364 12.92 15.90 -13.61
CA LYS A 364 13.44 14.55 -13.35
C LYS A 364 13.24 14.20 -11.88
N PRO A 365 12.84 12.95 -11.57
CA PRO A 365 12.79 12.49 -10.20
C PRO A 365 14.19 12.25 -9.64
N TYR A 366 14.36 12.45 -8.34
CA TYR A 366 15.62 12.16 -7.68
C TYR A 366 15.74 10.68 -7.32
N ASP A 367 16.98 10.19 -7.16
CA ASP A 367 17.24 8.82 -6.70
C ASP A 367 16.98 8.70 -5.20
N VAL A 368 15.75 8.28 -4.83
CA VAL A 368 15.33 8.09 -3.44
C VAL A 368 16.11 7.00 -2.70
N PHE A 369 16.80 6.10 -3.43
CA PHE A 369 17.59 5.02 -2.85
C PHE A 369 18.97 5.51 -2.39
N HIS A 370 19.39 6.69 -2.84
CA HIS A 370 20.66 7.30 -2.42
C HIS A 370 20.45 8.12 -1.13
N PRO A 371 21.14 7.79 0.00
CA PRO A 371 21.00 8.52 1.26
C PRO A 371 21.22 10.02 1.11
N GLU A 372 22.34 10.43 0.50
CA GLU A 372 22.68 11.84 0.29
C GLU A 372 21.62 12.57 -0.59
N ALA A 373 20.98 11.89 -1.54
CA ALA A 373 19.93 12.51 -2.32
C ALA A 373 18.68 12.83 -1.45
N ARG A 374 18.35 11.99 -0.46
CA ARG A 374 17.31 12.29 0.54
C ARG A 374 17.72 13.44 1.46
N ASP A 375 18.99 13.54 1.84
CA ASP A 375 19.51 14.65 2.64
C ASP A 375 19.39 15.97 1.86
N ILE A 376 19.73 15.98 0.56
CA ILE A 376 19.57 17.13 -0.34
C ILE A 376 18.10 17.51 -0.48
N TYR A 377 17.22 16.51 -0.70
CA TYR A 377 15.78 16.75 -0.79
C TYR A 377 15.26 17.44 0.48
N TRP A 378 15.57 16.90 1.64
CA TRP A 378 15.16 17.48 2.93
C TRP A 378 15.75 18.87 3.18
N LYS A 379 17.02 19.09 2.86
CA LYS A 379 17.68 20.40 3.02
C LYS A 379 16.86 21.53 2.40
N TYR A 380 16.39 21.33 1.19
CA TYR A 380 15.60 22.35 0.48
C TYR A 380 14.16 22.41 0.97
N LEU A 381 13.58 21.27 1.34
CA LEU A 381 12.22 21.19 1.88
C LEU A 381 12.13 21.90 3.25
N ASP A 382 13.12 21.71 4.09
CA ASP A 382 13.23 22.38 5.40
C ASP A 382 13.46 23.89 5.23
N LYS A 383 14.46 24.27 4.43
CA LYS A 383 14.78 25.69 4.16
C LYS A 383 13.60 26.47 3.60
N GLY A 384 12.86 25.89 2.67
CA GLY A 384 11.84 26.62 1.92
C GLY A 384 10.42 26.49 2.47
N ILE A 385 10.16 25.43 3.27
CA ILE A 385 8.81 25.13 3.76
C ILE A 385 8.82 24.85 5.28
N PHE A 386 9.39 23.72 5.74
CA PHE A 386 9.20 23.28 7.12
C PHE A 386 9.79 24.25 8.15
N GLY A 387 11.05 24.62 8.01
CA GLY A 387 11.73 25.58 8.86
C GLY A 387 11.28 27.02 8.63
N TYR A 388 10.64 27.32 7.48
CA TYR A 388 10.22 28.66 7.10
C TYR A 388 8.80 29.02 7.55
N ILE A 389 7.82 28.10 7.34
CA ILE A 389 6.41 28.34 7.67
C ILE A 389 5.85 27.38 8.71
N GLY A 390 6.59 26.36 9.13
CA GLY A 390 6.17 25.42 10.17
C GLY A 390 4.94 24.58 9.81
N ASN A 391 4.76 24.18 8.54
CA ASN A 391 3.63 23.38 8.08
C ASN A 391 3.42 22.13 8.94
N ASP A 392 2.18 21.65 9.04
CA ASP A 392 1.78 20.59 9.97
C ASP A 392 1.89 19.19 9.38
N GLY A 393 1.85 19.06 8.07
CA GLY A 393 1.93 17.79 7.36
C GLY A 393 2.32 17.97 5.90
N TRP A 394 2.53 16.85 5.23
CA TRP A 394 2.99 16.77 3.85
C TRP A 394 1.97 16.10 2.97
N TRP A 395 1.76 16.66 1.78
CA TRP A 395 1.12 15.96 0.69
C TRP A 395 2.19 15.58 -0.34
N LEU A 396 2.54 14.30 -0.41
CA LEU A 396 3.57 13.79 -1.30
C LEU A 396 2.89 13.22 -2.54
N ASP A 397 2.82 14.04 -3.57
CA ASP A 397 2.22 13.68 -4.84
C ASP A 397 3.26 13.04 -5.78
N SER A 398 2.79 12.27 -6.77
CA SER A 398 3.64 11.63 -7.79
C SER A 398 4.73 10.71 -7.21
N THR A 399 4.43 9.98 -6.16
CA THR A 399 5.43 9.16 -5.44
C THR A 399 5.67 7.77 -6.03
N GLU A 400 5.17 7.47 -7.21
CA GLU A 400 5.49 6.28 -8.03
C GLU A 400 6.88 6.30 -8.68
N PRO A 401 7.47 7.42 -9.18
CA PRO A 401 6.94 8.71 -9.64
C PRO A 401 6.22 8.64 -10.99
N ASP A 402 5.45 9.70 -11.33
CA ASP A 402 4.87 9.83 -12.66
C ASP A 402 5.92 9.63 -13.75
N HIS A 403 5.59 8.78 -14.70
CA HIS A 403 6.45 8.44 -15.81
C HIS A 403 5.71 8.72 -17.12
N ILE A 404 6.02 9.85 -17.73
CA ILE A 404 5.43 10.29 -18.98
C ILE A 404 6.35 9.96 -20.16
N ASN A 405 5.80 9.89 -21.38
CA ASN A 405 6.56 9.56 -22.60
C ASN A 405 7.44 8.30 -22.45
N ARG A 406 6.92 7.28 -21.78
CA ARG A 406 7.63 6.06 -21.39
C ARG A 406 8.39 5.41 -22.53
N LYS A 407 9.65 5.09 -22.30
CA LYS A 407 10.51 4.31 -23.17
C LYS A 407 11.08 3.13 -22.37
N GLU A 408 11.29 2.01 -23.03
CA GLU A 408 11.84 0.81 -22.36
C GLU A 408 13.19 1.09 -21.68
N ARG A 409 14.05 1.89 -22.30
CA ARG A 409 15.36 2.30 -21.76
C ARG A 409 15.27 3.12 -20.46
N ASP A 410 14.12 3.74 -20.17
CA ASP A 410 13.93 4.56 -18.96
C ASP A 410 13.95 3.68 -17.72
N TYR A 411 13.52 2.43 -17.85
CA TYR A 411 13.56 1.45 -16.78
C TYR A 411 14.97 0.93 -16.48
N ASP A 412 15.90 1.10 -17.41
CA ASP A 412 17.31 0.70 -17.25
C ASP A 412 18.15 1.82 -16.60
N GLN A 413 17.55 2.98 -16.31
CA GLN A 413 18.27 4.09 -15.65
C GLN A 413 18.86 3.63 -14.32
N PRO A 414 20.12 4.01 -14.04
CA PRO A 414 20.79 3.61 -12.82
C PRO A 414 20.21 4.30 -11.59
N THR A 415 20.09 3.54 -10.50
CA THR A 415 19.86 4.04 -9.16
C THR A 415 20.97 3.53 -8.23
N ARG A 416 21.02 4.02 -7.00
CA ARG A 416 21.98 3.55 -6.00
C ARG A 416 21.92 2.03 -5.77
N LEU A 417 20.76 1.40 -5.94
CA LEU A 417 20.54 -0.02 -5.64
C LEU A 417 20.46 -0.94 -6.88
N GLY A 418 20.50 -0.39 -8.07
CA GLY A 418 20.38 -1.17 -9.31
C GLY A 418 19.72 -0.37 -10.43
N SER A 419 19.13 -1.06 -11.41
CA SER A 419 18.31 -0.40 -12.41
C SER A 419 17.01 0.14 -11.77
N TYR A 420 16.43 1.17 -12.34
CA TYR A 420 15.12 1.67 -11.90
C TYR A 420 14.06 0.55 -11.94
N ARG A 421 14.09 -0.31 -12.96
CA ARG A 421 13.23 -1.50 -13.09
C ARG A 421 13.28 -2.40 -11.86
N SER A 422 14.46 -2.60 -11.31
CA SER A 422 14.68 -3.55 -10.19
C SER A 422 14.20 -3.04 -8.84
N VAL A 423 13.93 -1.73 -8.70
CA VAL A 423 13.60 -1.09 -7.41
C VAL A 423 12.35 -0.22 -7.43
N LYS A 424 11.73 -0.01 -8.60
CA LYS A 424 10.65 0.96 -8.85
C LYS A 424 9.54 0.94 -7.80
N ASN A 425 9.06 -0.26 -7.44
CA ASN A 425 7.90 -0.38 -6.56
C ASN A 425 8.14 0.08 -5.12
N ALA A 426 9.41 0.12 -4.68
CA ALA A 426 9.79 0.63 -3.35
C ALA A 426 10.08 2.14 -3.32
N TYR A 427 9.89 2.87 -4.44
CA TYR A 427 10.21 4.30 -4.53
C TYR A 427 9.48 5.11 -3.47
N SER A 428 8.15 4.94 -3.35
CA SER A 428 7.33 5.64 -2.36
C SER A 428 7.75 5.36 -0.91
N LEU A 429 8.09 4.11 -0.59
CA LEU A 429 8.57 3.73 0.74
C LEU A 429 9.83 4.53 1.13
N MET A 430 10.81 4.63 0.21
CA MET A 430 12.08 5.32 0.46
C MET A 430 11.92 6.83 0.48
N HIS A 431 11.02 7.37 -0.32
CA HIS A 431 10.68 8.80 -0.30
C HIS A 431 10.03 9.21 1.03
N ASN A 432 9.02 8.47 1.47
CA ASN A 432 8.36 8.68 2.77
C ASN A 432 9.35 8.52 3.94
N MET A 433 10.23 7.52 3.87
CA MET A 433 11.29 7.32 4.85
C MET A 433 12.17 8.57 4.98
N GLY A 434 12.64 9.10 3.84
CA GLY A 434 13.50 10.28 3.83
C GLY A 434 12.87 11.46 4.56
N ILE A 435 11.62 11.79 4.23
CA ILE A 435 10.90 12.92 4.85
C ILE A 435 10.62 12.66 6.34
N ALA A 436 10.11 11.48 6.67
CA ALA A 436 9.73 11.17 8.05
C ALA A 436 10.93 11.13 9.00
N THR A 437 12.07 10.57 8.58
CA THR A 437 13.26 10.47 9.41
C THR A 437 13.92 11.82 9.63
N HIS A 438 14.01 12.65 8.58
CA HIS A 438 14.58 13.99 8.70
C HIS A 438 13.70 14.92 9.54
N GLN A 439 12.38 14.91 9.32
CA GLN A 439 11.47 15.71 10.16
C GLN A 439 11.60 15.36 11.63
N LYS A 440 11.66 14.07 11.98
CA LYS A 440 11.86 13.63 13.36
C LYS A 440 13.21 14.04 13.94
N ALA A 441 14.25 14.10 13.12
CA ALA A 441 15.56 14.56 13.55
C ALA A 441 15.57 16.07 13.88
N VAL A 442 14.81 16.87 13.12
CA VAL A 442 14.68 18.33 13.33
C VAL A 442 13.68 18.65 14.44
N ASN A 443 12.55 17.94 14.52
CA ASN A 443 11.50 18.19 15.52
C ASN A 443 10.89 16.87 16.02
N LYS A 444 11.35 16.42 17.20
CA LYS A 444 10.90 15.18 17.85
C LYS A 444 9.44 15.23 18.30
N ASP A 445 8.97 16.42 18.68
CA ASP A 445 7.67 16.61 19.34
C ASP A 445 6.53 16.71 18.32
N LYS A 446 6.84 17.02 17.07
CA LYS A 446 5.86 17.11 15.99
C LYS A 446 5.68 15.75 15.34
N ARG A 447 4.50 15.14 15.49
CA ARG A 447 4.16 13.88 14.82
C ARG A 447 4.17 14.08 13.31
N VAL A 448 4.74 13.12 12.59
CA VAL A 448 4.75 13.12 11.13
C VAL A 448 3.36 12.76 10.61
N VAL A 449 2.85 13.55 9.67
CA VAL A 449 1.62 13.28 8.93
C VAL A 449 1.93 13.43 7.45
N ILE A 450 1.81 12.34 6.73
CA ILE A 450 2.08 12.27 5.30
C ILE A 450 0.83 11.77 4.59
N LEU A 451 0.38 12.49 3.57
CA LEU A 451 -0.55 12.02 2.55
C LEU A 451 0.27 11.73 1.29
N THR A 452 0.25 10.50 0.78
CA THR A 452 1.10 10.06 -0.34
C THR A 452 0.29 9.33 -1.41
N ARG A 453 0.61 9.55 -2.70
CA ARG A 453 -0.15 8.94 -3.81
C ARG A 453 0.12 7.46 -3.96
N SER A 454 1.34 7.04 -3.72
CA SER A 454 1.73 5.64 -3.82
C SER A 454 2.20 5.08 -2.48
N GLY A 455 2.30 3.76 -2.40
CA GLY A 455 2.71 3.06 -1.20
C GLY A 455 3.37 1.72 -1.49
N PHE A 456 4.03 1.20 -0.47
CA PHE A 456 4.59 -0.14 -0.45
C PHE A 456 4.50 -0.69 0.96
N ILE A 457 4.41 -2.01 1.12
CA ILE A 457 4.37 -2.67 2.44
C ILE A 457 5.51 -2.16 3.34
N GLY A 458 5.22 -1.89 4.61
CA GLY A 458 6.17 -1.29 5.55
C GLY A 458 6.08 0.25 5.63
N GLN A 459 5.36 0.92 4.73
CA GLN A 459 5.24 2.38 4.71
C GLN A 459 4.47 2.95 5.92
N GLN A 460 3.61 2.13 6.56
CA GLN A 460 2.84 2.53 7.74
C GLN A 460 3.70 3.12 8.87
N ARG A 461 4.96 2.68 9.01
CA ARG A 461 5.88 3.14 10.07
C ARG A 461 6.30 4.61 9.96
N TYR A 462 6.00 5.25 8.84
CA TYR A 462 6.36 6.65 8.57
C TYR A 462 5.22 7.65 8.76
N GLY A 463 4.10 7.23 9.33
CA GLY A 463 2.94 8.11 9.55
C GLY A 463 2.21 8.48 8.27
N SER A 464 2.19 7.54 7.31
CA SER A 464 1.61 7.76 5.99
C SER A 464 0.13 7.38 5.93
N ASN A 465 -0.62 8.17 5.18
CA ASN A 465 -1.93 7.87 4.62
C ASN A 465 -1.81 7.86 3.09
N THR A 466 -2.32 6.84 2.43
CA THR A 466 -2.32 6.76 0.96
C THR A 466 -3.71 7.07 0.42
N TRP A 467 -3.79 7.84 -0.68
CA TRP A 467 -5.07 8.05 -1.35
C TRP A 467 -5.14 7.31 -2.68
N SER A 468 -6.36 7.21 -3.20
CA SER A 468 -6.69 6.42 -4.37
C SER A 468 -6.11 6.93 -5.70
N GLY A 469 -5.41 8.05 -5.71
CA GLY A 469 -4.90 8.70 -6.94
C GLY A 469 -5.98 9.49 -7.69
N ASP A 470 -5.66 9.84 -8.95
CA ASP A 470 -6.43 10.78 -9.77
C ASP A 470 -7.59 10.06 -10.49
N VAL A 471 -8.61 9.70 -9.75
CA VAL A 471 -9.74 8.89 -10.23
C VAL A 471 -10.82 9.73 -10.90
N GLN A 472 -11.56 9.11 -11.82
CA GLN A 472 -12.71 9.70 -12.46
C GLN A 472 -13.91 9.82 -11.49
N SER A 473 -14.65 10.92 -11.60
CA SER A 473 -15.88 11.18 -10.85
C SER A 473 -17.04 10.35 -11.41
N THR A 474 -17.12 9.06 -11.04
CA THR A 474 -18.14 8.11 -11.51
C THR A 474 -18.61 7.18 -10.40
N TRP A 475 -19.84 6.65 -10.55
CA TRP A 475 -20.41 5.65 -9.67
C TRP A 475 -19.60 4.34 -9.65
N ASP A 476 -19.17 3.88 -10.82
CA ASP A 476 -18.30 2.70 -10.97
C ASP A 476 -17.00 2.86 -10.16
N MET A 477 -16.41 4.04 -10.21
CA MET A 477 -15.18 4.30 -9.44
C MET A 477 -15.45 4.35 -7.92
N LEU A 478 -16.57 4.93 -7.48
CA LEU A 478 -16.96 4.89 -6.07
C LEU A 478 -17.13 3.44 -5.56
N GLU A 479 -17.77 2.58 -6.36
CA GLU A 479 -17.94 1.17 -6.01
C GLU A 479 -16.60 0.43 -5.89
N LYS A 480 -15.69 0.64 -6.84
CA LYS A 480 -14.36 0.02 -6.88
C LYS A 480 -13.43 0.43 -5.72
N HIS A 481 -13.67 1.59 -5.12
CA HIS A 481 -12.85 2.06 -3.99
C HIS A 481 -12.95 1.18 -2.76
N ILE A 482 -14.11 0.58 -2.48
CA ILE A 482 -14.32 -0.19 -1.26
C ILE A 482 -13.40 -1.42 -1.25
N PRO A 483 -13.47 -2.36 -2.23
CA PRO A 483 -12.57 -3.51 -2.24
C PRO A 483 -11.09 -3.13 -2.39
N ALA A 484 -10.78 -2.02 -3.08
CA ALA A 484 -9.41 -1.52 -3.20
C ALA A 484 -8.84 -1.07 -1.83
N ALA A 485 -9.60 -0.28 -1.07
CA ALA A 485 -9.24 0.14 0.28
C ALA A 485 -9.05 -1.07 1.22
N LEU A 486 -9.96 -2.02 1.19
CA LEU A 486 -9.90 -3.22 2.04
C LEU A 486 -8.65 -4.05 1.73
N ASN A 487 -8.33 -4.30 0.45
CA ASN A 487 -7.12 -5.02 0.08
C ASN A 487 -5.83 -4.26 0.48
N TYR A 488 -5.85 -2.93 0.38
CA TYR A 488 -4.72 -2.10 0.79
C TYR A 488 -4.47 -2.17 2.29
N THR A 489 -5.51 -2.04 3.11
CA THR A 489 -5.38 -2.08 4.57
C THR A 489 -4.96 -3.46 5.10
N MET A 490 -5.29 -4.53 4.38
CA MET A 490 -4.85 -5.89 4.70
C MET A 490 -3.35 -6.14 4.53
N MET A 491 -2.61 -5.23 3.89
CA MET A 491 -1.14 -5.26 3.87
C MET A 491 -0.49 -4.68 5.15
N GLY A 492 -1.27 -4.38 6.18
CA GLY A 492 -0.79 -3.78 7.43
C GLY A 492 -0.72 -2.25 7.41
N ILE A 493 -1.15 -1.58 6.32
CA ILE A 493 -1.15 -0.13 6.16
C ILE A 493 -2.53 0.43 6.55
N PRO A 494 -2.70 1.06 7.74
CA PRO A 494 -4.01 1.32 8.30
C PRO A 494 -4.71 2.56 7.74
N ASN A 495 -3.96 3.53 7.20
CA ASN A 495 -4.49 4.84 6.82
C ASN A 495 -4.65 4.94 5.31
N TRP A 496 -5.88 5.18 4.89
CA TRP A 496 -6.27 5.29 3.49
C TRP A 496 -7.42 6.28 3.30
N ASN A 497 -7.51 6.88 2.12
CA ASN A 497 -8.67 7.68 1.70
C ASN A 497 -8.81 7.71 0.17
N SER A 498 -9.90 8.33 -0.28
CA SER A 498 -10.10 8.75 -1.67
C SER A 498 -10.41 10.23 -1.74
N ASP A 499 -10.26 10.83 -2.92
CA ASP A 499 -10.75 12.18 -3.20
C ASP A 499 -12.27 12.16 -3.24
N ILE A 500 -12.91 12.85 -2.29
CA ILE A 500 -14.37 12.88 -2.21
C ILE A 500 -14.94 13.53 -3.48
N GLY A 501 -15.77 12.77 -4.20
CA GLY A 501 -16.35 13.16 -5.46
C GLY A 501 -15.54 12.79 -6.70
N GLY A 502 -14.40 12.09 -6.54
CA GLY A 502 -13.45 11.73 -7.60
C GLY A 502 -12.57 12.92 -8.03
N PHE A 503 -11.34 12.72 -8.45
CA PHE A 503 -10.43 13.81 -8.82
C PHE A 503 -10.89 14.54 -10.10
N PHE A 504 -11.08 13.82 -11.24
CA PHE A 504 -11.52 14.40 -12.49
C PHE A 504 -13.04 14.52 -12.57
N ALA A 505 -13.57 15.74 -12.43
CA ALA A 505 -15.01 16.01 -12.45
C ALA A 505 -15.49 16.77 -13.72
N GLY A 506 -14.62 16.97 -14.71
CA GLY A 506 -14.91 17.76 -15.91
C GLY A 506 -16.14 17.30 -16.70
N ARG A 507 -16.45 15.99 -16.64
CA ARG A 507 -17.68 15.43 -17.27
C ARG A 507 -18.98 16.07 -16.79
N TRP A 508 -18.99 16.63 -15.59
CA TRP A 508 -20.15 17.27 -14.98
C TRP A 508 -20.28 18.76 -15.30
N GLY A 509 -19.21 19.40 -15.81
CA GLY A 509 -19.15 20.83 -16.06
C GLY A 509 -20.26 21.33 -16.99
N LYS A 510 -20.47 20.70 -18.14
CA LYS A 510 -21.53 21.05 -19.10
C LYS A 510 -22.95 20.88 -18.57
N GLY A 511 -23.14 20.08 -17.52
CA GLY A 511 -24.46 19.82 -16.91
C GLY A 511 -24.75 20.66 -15.67
N GLY A 512 -24.06 21.78 -15.45
CA GLY A 512 -24.25 22.68 -14.32
C GLY A 512 -23.23 22.52 -13.19
N GLY A 513 -22.20 21.69 -13.37
CA GLY A 513 -21.10 21.51 -12.41
C GLY A 513 -21.60 21.04 -11.06
N THR A 514 -21.22 21.73 -10.00
CA THR A 514 -21.66 21.47 -8.61
C THR A 514 -23.18 21.69 -8.38
N LYS A 515 -23.89 22.28 -9.33
CA LYS A 515 -25.35 22.42 -9.30
C LYS A 515 -26.08 21.30 -10.06
N ASN A 516 -25.34 20.39 -10.73
CA ASN A 516 -25.93 19.25 -11.40
C ASN A 516 -26.46 18.23 -10.36
N PRO A 517 -27.77 17.91 -10.34
CA PRO A 517 -28.36 17.04 -9.32
C PRO A 517 -27.75 15.62 -9.29
N ARG A 518 -27.31 15.10 -10.44
CA ARG A 518 -26.66 13.78 -10.53
C ARG A 518 -25.26 13.81 -9.92
N TYR A 519 -24.52 14.89 -10.15
CA TYR A 519 -23.20 15.06 -9.51
C TYR A 519 -23.34 15.29 -8.00
N GLN A 520 -24.33 16.11 -7.59
CA GLN A 520 -24.61 16.32 -6.18
C GLN A 520 -24.89 15.00 -5.45
N GLU A 521 -25.66 14.09 -6.05
CA GLU A 521 -25.93 12.78 -5.43
C GLU A 521 -24.63 11.95 -5.34
N LEU A 522 -23.87 11.84 -6.41
CA LEU A 522 -22.59 11.13 -6.41
C LEU A 522 -21.65 11.71 -5.36
N TYR A 523 -21.53 13.03 -5.29
CA TYR A 523 -20.64 13.71 -4.35
C TYR A 523 -21.04 13.44 -2.90
N VAL A 524 -22.33 13.55 -2.58
CA VAL A 524 -22.83 13.26 -1.23
C VAL A 524 -22.60 11.79 -0.86
N ARG A 525 -22.87 10.84 -1.76
CA ARG A 525 -22.57 9.42 -1.48
C ARG A 525 -21.09 9.17 -1.27
N TRP A 526 -20.24 9.85 -2.01
CA TRP A 526 -18.79 9.76 -1.82
C TRP A 526 -18.35 10.39 -0.50
N MET A 527 -18.96 11.51 -0.10
CA MET A 527 -18.70 12.12 1.22
C MET A 527 -19.15 11.22 2.37
N GLN A 528 -20.27 10.53 2.23
CA GLN A 528 -20.74 9.52 3.17
C GLN A 528 -19.70 8.40 3.33
N PHE A 529 -19.18 7.87 2.24
CA PHE A 529 -18.07 6.90 2.28
C PHE A 529 -16.82 7.50 2.91
N GLY A 530 -16.41 8.71 2.50
CA GLY A 530 -15.24 9.41 3.02
C GLY A 530 -15.31 9.71 4.53
N THR A 531 -16.52 9.85 5.08
CA THR A 531 -16.74 10.01 6.54
C THR A 531 -16.23 8.79 7.33
N PHE A 532 -16.24 7.63 6.72
CA PHE A 532 -15.79 6.35 7.30
C PHE A 532 -14.53 5.81 6.62
N CYS A 533 -13.69 6.72 6.10
CA CYS A 533 -12.29 6.47 5.77
C CYS A 533 -11.39 7.03 6.88
N PRO A 534 -10.19 6.51 7.09
CA PRO A 534 -9.24 7.05 8.08
C PRO A 534 -8.99 8.56 7.91
N MET A 535 -8.79 9.06 6.69
CA MET A 535 -8.72 10.48 6.38
C MET A 535 -9.98 10.90 5.60
N MET A 536 -10.60 12.02 5.96
CA MET A 536 -11.76 12.59 5.27
C MET A 536 -11.35 13.85 4.52
N ARG A 537 -11.09 13.74 3.20
CA ARG A 537 -10.58 14.85 2.38
C ARG A 537 -11.47 15.15 1.18
N SER A 538 -11.96 16.36 1.06
CA SER A 538 -12.51 16.90 -0.17
C SER A 538 -11.37 17.42 -1.05
N HIS A 539 -11.24 16.89 -2.28
CA HIS A 539 -10.22 17.29 -3.25
C HIS A 539 -10.65 16.97 -4.68
N GLY A 540 -10.11 17.70 -5.63
CA GLY A 540 -10.18 17.41 -7.05
C GLY A 540 -9.96 18.62 -7.95
N THR A 541 -9.97 18.35 -9.26
CA THR A 541 -9.84 19.35 -10.34
C THR A 541 -11.17 19.59 -11.05
N ASP A 542 -11.17 20.49 -12.01
CA ASP A 542 -12.26 20.90 -12.91
C ASP A 542 -13.41 21.67 -12.25
N LEU A 543 -13.85 21.25 -11.08
CA LEU A 543 -14.95 21.88 -10.34
C LEU A 543 -14.52 22.17 -8.91
N PRO A 544 -14.89 23.33 -8.35
CA PRO A 544 -14.63 23.65 -6.94
C PRO A 544 -15.49 22.74 -6.03
N ARG A 545 -14.95 22.37 -4.85
CA ARG A 545 -15.58 21.35 -3.98
C ARG A 545 -15.81 21.81 -2.56
N GLU A 546 -15.64 23.08 -2.29
CA GLU A 546 -16.06 23.67 -1.03
C GLU A 546 -17.59 23.55 -0.90
N ILE A 547 -18.08 23.23 0.30
CA ILE A 547 -19.48 22.90 0.53
C ILE A 547 -20.47 23.95 -0.04
N TRP A 548 -20.15 25.24 0.05
CA TRP A 548 -20.97 26.33 -0.49
C TRP A 548 -21.06 26.39 -2.01
N GLN A 549 -20.21 25.68 -2.71
CA GLN A 549 -20.28 25.56 -4.16
C GLN A 549 -21.48 24.72 -4.62
N PHE A 550 -21.94 23.81 -3.76
CA PHE A 550 -23.05 22.91 -4.04
C PHE A 550 -24.42 23.54 -3.73
N GLY A 551 -24.48 24.56 -2.90
CA GLY A 551 -25.69 25.25 -2.48
C GLY A 551 -25.46 26.10 -1.26
N GLU A 552 -26.54 26.60 -0.70
CA GLU A 552 -26.58 27.31 0.58
C GLU A 552 -27.20 26.41 1.64
N ARG A 553 -26.99 26.74 2.91
CA ARG A 553 -27.66 26.04 4.02
C ARG A 553 -29.17 26.09 3.85
N GLY A 554 -29.85 24.97 4.01
CA GLY A 554 -31.25 24.75 3.68
C GLY A 554 -31.47 24.07 2.34
N THR A 555 -30.42 23.93 1.49
CA THR A 555 -30.48 23.06 0.30
C THR A 555 -30.02 21.65 0.67
N TRP A 556 -30.68 20.65 0.09
CA TRP A 556 -30.47 19.24 0.45
C TRP A 556 -28.98 18.80 0.38
N CYS A 557 -28.28 19.26 -0.67
CA CYS A 557 -26.90 18.85 -0.90
C CYS A 557 -25.92 19.49 0.08
N PHE A 558 -26.13 20.77 0.44
CA PHE A 558 -25.34 21.44 1.48
C PHE A 558 -25.59 20.79 2.84
N ASP A 559 -26.86 20.61 3.21
CA ASP A 559 -27.25 20.08 4.52
C ASP A 559 -26.78 18.63 4.70
N ALA A 560 -26.84 17.80 3.66
CA ALA A 560 -26.30 16.43 3.70
C ALA A 560 -24.79 16.41 3.91
N GLN A 561 -24.04 17.30 3.27
CA GLN A 561 -22.59 17.42 3.46
C GLN A 561 -22.27 17.92 4.89
N GLU A 562 -22.94 18.97 5.35
CA GLU A 562 -22.76 19.49 6.72
C GLU A 562 -23.05 18.42 7.77
N LYS A 563 -24.11 17.62 7.56
CA LYS A 563 -24.46 16.48 8.43
C LYS A 563 -23.33 15.47 8.52
N MET A 564 -22.70 15.12 7.40
CA MET A 564 -21.60 14.16 7.37
C MET A 564 -20.34 14.71 8.01
N ILE A 565 -19.98 15.96 7.75
CA ILE A 565 -18.84 16.61 8.40
C ILE A 565 -19.08 16.66 9.93
N LYS A 566 -20.25 17.13 10.39
CA LYS A 566 -20.59 17.15 11.82
C LYS A 566 -20.60 15.75 12.44
N LEU A 567 -21.07 14.74 11.72
CA LEU A 567 -21.01 13.35 12.18
C LEU A 567 -19.57 12.89 12.39
N ARG A 568 -18.65 13.21 11.45
CA ARG A 568 -17.22 12.92 11.58
C ARG A 568 -16.66 13.44 12.91
N TYR A 569 -16.98 14.68 13.27
CA TYR A 569 -16.51 15.29 14.51
C TYR A 569 -17.16 14.70 15.77
N ARG A 570 -18.43 14.29 15.69
CA ARG A 570 -19.07 13.55 16.79
C ARG A 570 -18.44 12.17 17.00
N LEU A 571 -17.93 11.56 15.95
CA LEU A 571 -17.25 10.25 15.99
C LEU A 571 -15.75 10.38 16.32
N LEU A 572 -15.15 11.58 16.40
CA LEU A 572 -13.72 11.74 16.67
C LEU A 572 -13.23 10.98 17.92
N PRO A 573 -13.94 10.95 19.05
CA PRO A 573 -13.50 10.16 20.20
C PRO A 573 -13.37 8.65 19.86
N TYR A 574 -14.33 8.10 19.13
CA TYR A 574 -14.29 6.72 18.65
C TYR A 574 -13.15 6.50 17.65
N ILE A 575 -13.00 7.39 16.67
CA ILE A 575 -11.97 7.32 15.64
C ILE A 575 -10.57 7.41 16.27
N TYR A 576 -10.37 8.33 17.21
CA TYR A 576 -9.07 8.50 17.87
C TYR A 576 -8.73 7.33 18.80
N SER A 577 -9.73 6.75 19.48
CA SER A 577 -9.56 5.51 20.24
C SER A 577 -9.22 4.32 19.32
N THR A 578 -9.83 4.26 18.13
CA THR A 578 -9.48 3.28 17.10
C THR A 578 -8.05 3.50 16.61
N SER A 579 -7.62 4.76 16.42
CA SER A 579 -6.23 5.10 16.07
C SER A 579 -5.23 4.63 17.12
N TRP A 580 -5.57 4.77 18.40
CA TRP A 580 -4.75 4.22 19.48
C TRP A 580 -4.64 2.70 19.36
N ASN A 581 -5.76 1.99 19.12
CA ASN A 581 -5.76 0.54 18.93
C ASN A 581 -4.92 0.11 17.71
N VAL A 582 -4.95 0.89 16.63
CA VAL A 582 -4.09 0.68 15.44
C VAL A 582 -2.61 0.76 15.79
N SER A 583 -2.22 1.74 16.61
CA SER A 583 -0.82 1.96 16.98
C SER A 583 -0.33 1.04 18.09
N ALA A 584 -1.17 0.80 19.12
CA ALA A 584 -0.78 0.04 20.31
C ALA A 584 -0.98 -1.47 20.17
N ASN A 585 -1.98 -1.89 19.39
CA ASN A 585 -2.42 -3.30 19.30
C ASN A 585 -2.47 -3.80 17.84
N ASP A 586 -1.86 -3.10 16.90
CA ASP A 586 -1.86 -3.44 15.47
C ASP A 586 -3.26 -3.59 14.85
N GLY A 587 -4.24 -2.86 15.35
CA GLY A 587 -5.62 -2.88 14.84
C GLY A 587 -5.74 -2.30 13.42
N THR A 588 -6.93 -2.37 12.85
CA THR A 588 -7.24 -1.90 11.50
C THR A 588 -8.49 -1.02 11.52
N PHE A 589 -8.47 0.12 10.78
CA PHE A 589 -9.63 1.01 10.67
C PHE A 589 -10.73 0.44 9.78
N MET A 590 -10.39 0.17 8.51
CA MET A 590 -11.31 -0.39 7.52
C MET A 590 -11.12 -1.90 7.51
N ARG A 591 -12.05 -2.61 8.13
CA ARG A 591 -11.95 -4.05 8.42
C ARG A 591 -12.87 -4.84 7.51
N PRO A 592 -12.36 -5.69 6.60
CA PRO A 592 -13.20 -6.69 5.96
C PRO A 592 -14.02 -7.46 6.99
N LEU A 593 -15.25 -7.81 6.66
CA LEU A 593 -16.15 -8.45 7.62
C LEU A 593 -15.59 -9.75 8.22
N PHE A 594 -14.79 -10.48 7.47
CA PHE A 594 -14.15 -11.72 7.96
C PHE A 594 -13.12 -11.48 9.09
N MET A 595 -12.66 -10.24 9.32
CA MET A 595 -11.72 -9.97 10.43
C MET A 595 -12.37 -10.21 11.79
N ASP A 596 -13.67 -9.98 11.90
CA ASP A 596 -14.43 -10.14 13.14
C ASP A 596 -15.41 -11.33 13.10
N PHE A 597 -15.79 -11.82 11.91
CA PHE A 597 -16.78 -12.87 11.70
C PHE A 597 -16.23 -14.06 10.90
N THR A 598 -15.09 -14.59 11.33
CA THR A 598 -14.37 -15.67 10.61
C THR A 598 -15.17 -16.97 10.45
N ALA A 599 -16.13 -17.24 11.32
CA ALA A 599 -16.99 -18.42 11.23
C ALA A 599 -18.11 -18.30 10.17
N ASP A 600 -18.45 -17.08 9.77
CA ASP A 600 -19.46 -16.83 8.74
C ASP A 600 -18.84 -16.90 7.34
N LYS A 601 -19.11 -17.99 6.63
CA LYS A 601 -18.50 -18.21 5.31
C LYS A 601 -18.92 -17.19 4.25
N LYS A 602 -20.06 -16.51 4.40
CA LYS A 602 -20.55 -15.52 3.41
C LYS A 602 -19.68 -14.28 3.38
N VAL A 603 -19.11 -13.86 4.51
CA VAL A 603 -18.34 -12.62 4.62
C VAL A 603 -17.06 -12.61 3.77
N TYR A 604 -16.55 -13.77 3.39
CA TYR A 604 -15.36 -13.87 2.54
C TYR A 604 -15.58 -13.39 1.10
N GLY A 605 -16.83 -13.35 0.64
CA GLY A 605 -17.20 -12.80 -0.68
C GLY A 605 -17.66 -11.34 -0.67
N ILE A 606 -17.83 -10.74 0.52
CA ILE A 606 -18.42 -9.40 0.65
C ILE A 606 -17.30 -8.35 0.69
N GLY A 607 -17.15 -7.61 -0.41
CA GLY A 607 -16.14 -6.56 -0.56
C GLY A 607 -16.72 -5.15 -0.69
N ASN A 608 -18.02 -4.97 -0.54
CA ASN A 608 -18.75 -3.70 -0.63
C ASN A 608 -19.28 -3.19 0.72
N GLU A 609 -18.99 -3.92 1.79
CA GLU A 609 -19.30 -3.60 3.17
C GLU A 609 -18.07 -3.86 4.04
N TYR A 610 -17.92 -3.12 5.13
CA TYR A 610 -16.80 -3.28 6.06
C TYR A 610 -17.15 -2.76 7.44
N LEU A 611 -16.37 -3.15 8.44
CA LEU A 611 -16.40 -2.48 9.73
C LEU A 611 -15.41 -1.31 9.74
N PHE A 612 -15.86 -0.15 10.20
CA PHE A 612 -15.00 0.97 10.55
C PHE A 612 -14.69 0.91 12.06
N GLY A 613 -13.46 0.56 12.40
CA GLY A 613 -13.15 0.04 13.73
C GLY A 613 -13.88 -1.29 13.97
N ARG A 614 -14.29 -1.56 15.21
CA ARG A 614 -14.95 -2.84 15.56
C ARG A 614 -16.46 -2.73 15.79
N SER A 615 -17.02 -1.51 15.75
CA SER A 615 -18.40 -1.30 16.21
C SER A 615 -19.33 -0.74 15.14
N LEU A 616 -18.82 -0.26 14.02
CA LEU A 616 -19.62 0.38 12.98
C LEU A 616 -19.52 -0.40 11.67
N LEU A 617 -20.61 -1.09 11.28
CA LEU A 617 -20.73 -1.65 9.94
C LEU A 617 -21.12 -0.52 8.98
N VAL A 618 -20.44 -0.43 7.86
CA VAL A 618 -20.60 0.59 6.84
C VAL A 618 -20.93 -0.09 5.51
N ALA A 619 -22.07 0.26 4.93
CA ALA A 619 -22.55 -0.26 3.66
C ALA A 619 -22.80 0.91 2.67
N PRO A 620 -21.76 1.43 2.00
CA PRO A 620 -21.89 2.60 1.15
C PRO A 620 -22.83 2.37 -0.03
N VAL A 621 -23.71 3.32 -0.28
CA VAL A 621 -24.59 3.30 -1.45
C VAL A 621 -23.80 3.76 -2.68
N THR A 622 -23.57 2.88 -3.62
CA THR A 622 -22.69 3.11 -4.78
C THR A 622 -23.43 3.18 -6.12
N ARG A 623 -24.75 3.38 -6.09
CA ARG A 623 -25.58 3.53 -7.28
C ARG A 623 -26.55 4.72 -7.17
N PRO A 624 -26.86 5.39 -8.28
CA PRO A 624 -27.80 6.52 -8.28
C PRO A 624 -29.25 6.08 -8.08
N ASP A 625 -30.07 6.99 -7.58
CA ASP A 625 -31.54 6.91 -7.55
C ASP A 625 -32.11 5.67 -6.85
N VAL A 626 -31.34 5.00 -5.98
CA VAL A 626 -31.81 3.83 -5.23
C VAL A 626 -32.67 4.26 -4.04
N LYS A 627 -33.73 3.50 -3.77
CA LYS A 627 -34.64 3.74 -2.64
C LYS A 627 -34.45 2.73 -1.51
N GLN A 628 -33.85 1.60 -1.81
CA GLN A 628 -33.50 0.55 -0.85
C GLN A 628 -32.12 0.00 -1.16
N TRP A 629 -31.38 -0.39 -0.12
CA TRP A 629 -30.06 -0.98 -0.20
C TRP A 629 -29.99 -2.25 0.61
N ALA A 630 -29.47 -3.30 0.01
CA ALA A 630 -29.27 -4.59 0.69
C ALA A 630 -27.98 -4.51 1.52
N VAL A 631 -28.09 -4.83 2.79
CA VAL A 631 -26.96 -4.87 3.75
C VAL A 631 -26.90 -6.26 4.38
N TYR A 632 -25.76 -6.92 4.31
CA TYR A 632 -25.55 -8.18 4.99
C TYR A 632 -25.12 -7.93 6.43
N LEU A 633 -25.87 -8.46 7.37
CA LEU A 633 -25.51 -8.42 8.79
C LEU A 633 -24.87 -9.76 9.18
N PRO A 634 -23.53 -9.81 9.42
CA PRO A 634 -22.84 -11.05 9.76
C PRO A 634 -23.44 -11.82 10.92
N GLN A 635 -23.37 -13.15 10.83
CA GLN A 635 -23.83 -14.07 11.86
C GLN A 635 -22.93 -13.98 13.11
N GLY A 636 -23.50 -14.15 14.28
CA GLY A 636 -22.78 -14.20 15.57
C GLY A 636 -22.86 -12.93 16.39
N ALA A 637 -23.60 -11.92 15.91
CA ALA A 637 -23.87 -10.68 16.62
C ALA A 637 -25.31 -10.20 16.41
N ALA A 638 -25.83 -9.43 17.34
CA ALA A 638 -26.99 -8.58 17.13
C ALA A 638 -26.54 -7.19 16.68
N TRP A 639 -27.31 -6.57 15.81
CA TRP A 639 -27.00 -5.30 15.18
C TRP A 639 -28.05 -4.24 15.55
N TRP A 640 -27.65 -3.00 15.60
CA TRP A 640 -28.53 -1.86 15.83
C TRP A 640 -28.38 -0.88 14.68
N ASP A 641 -29.49 -0.50 14.07
CA ASP A 641 -29.50 0.57 13.08
C ASP A 641 -29.06 1.89 13.74
N PHE A 642 -28.02 2.52 13.19
CA PHE A 642 -27.39 3.71 13.77
C PHE A 642 -28.34 4.90 13.86
N TRP A 643 -29.34 4.99 12.98
CA TRP A 643 -30.21 6.16 12.85
C TRP A 643 -31.49 6.07 13.69
N ASN A 644 -32.04 4.89 13.86
CA ASN A 644 -33.32 4.67 14.53
C ASN A 644 -33.25 3.73 15.74
N ASN A 645 -32.06 3.16 15.98
CA ASN A 645 -31.79 2.23 17.10
C ASN A 645 -32.62 0.94 17.06
N GLU A 646 -33.10 0.53 15.88
CA GLU A 646 -33.81 -0.76 15.69
C GLU A 646 -32.82 -1.92 15.83
N LYS A 647 -33.16 -2.90 16.65
CA LYS A 647 -32.38 -4.12 16.82
C LYS A 647 -32.70 -5.12 15.71
N VAL A 648 -31.67 -5.73 15.13
CA VAL A 648 -31.77 -6.75 14.09
C VAL A 648 -30.79 -7.88 14.39
N GLU A 649 -31.24 -9.12 14.29
CA GLU A 649 -30.35 -10.28 14.44
C GLU A 649 -29.46 -10.48 13.21
N GLY A 650 -28.22 -10.93 13.42
CA GLY A 650 -27.28 -11.21 12.34
C GLY A 650 -27.58 -12.50 11.57
N GLY A 651 -26.75 -12.80 10.57
CA GLY A 651 -26.89 -13.98 9.69
C GLY A 651 -27.84 -13.78 8.50
N GLN A 652 -28.28 -12.56 8.23
CA GLN A 652 -29.27 -12.24 7.20
C GLN A 652 -28.91 -10.97 6.39
N THR A 653 -29.49 -10.87 5.20
CA THR A 653 -29.48 -9.62 4.42
C THR A 653 -30.77 -8.87 4.71
N VAL A 654 -30.64 -7.58 5.04
CA VAL A 654 -31.77 -6.67 5.24
C VAL A 654 -31.81 -5.63 4.14
N ASN A 655 -33.00 -5.28 3.68
CA ASN A 655 -33.20 -4.16 2.75
C ASN A 655 -33.55 -2.92 3.57
N ARG A 656 -32.66 -1.93 3.56
CA ARG A 656 -32.86 -0.67 4.26
C ARG A 656 -33.33 0.43 3.32
N PRO A 657 -34.30 1.26 3.74
CA PRO A 657 -34.67 2.44 2.97
C PRO A 657 -33.48 3.41 2.90
N VAL A 658 -33.28 4.01 1.73
CA VAL A 658 -32.18 4.93 1.46
C VAL A 658 -32.71 6.35 1.33
N SER A 659 -32.24 7.22 2.22
CA SER A 659 -32.34 8.67 2.05
C SER A 659 -30.99 9.23 1.54
N LYS A 660 -31.03 10.35 0.78
CA LYS A 660 -29.81 10.97 0.24
C LYS A 660 -28.91 11.59 1.31
N ASP A 661 -29.45 11.84 2.51
CA ASP A 661 -28.75 12.50 3.62
C ASP A 661 -28.17 11.55 4.67
N ILE A 662 -28.33 10.23 4.49
CA ILE A 662 -27.80 9.23 5.41
C ILE A 662 -26.92 8.19 4.69
N LEU A 663 -25.94 7.66 5.41
CA LEU A 663 -25.18 6.45 5.09
C LEU A 663 -25.79 5.26 5.85
N LEU A 664 -25.73 4.08 5.27
CA LEU A 664 -26.11 2.82 5.90
C LEU A 664 -24.91 2.11 6.51
#